data_abc8913ef7034ea8d188632f36a4b203
#
_entry.id   abc8913ef7034ea8d188632f36a4b203
#
_cell.length_a   1.000
_cell.length_b   1.000
_cell.length_c   1.000
_cell.angle_alpha   90.00
_cell.angle_beta   90.00
_cell.angle_gamma   90.00
#
_symmetry.space_group_name_H-M   'P 1'
#
loop_
_entity.id
_entity.type
_entity.pdbx_description
1 polymer ?
#
loop_
_entity_poly.entity_id
_entity_poly.type
_entity_poly.pdbx_seq_one_letter_code
_entity_poly.pdbx_strand_id
1 'polypeptide(L)'
;MKKFFILFCFLILSLPSKSQVKDIKVFGVKRISPDMVKNVINLKEDEKITDKKLNDIVRKLYNTGYFSDVKLSEKNNILEITVAENPTVNAVSFEGYSDLKLDDIKKDVKTRPHSIYNPAQIKSDVETIKNLYKRLGNFKAVVDAKIIERDNNQYDVVFEITEGKKAYIKDITFNGNESFSPNELQEVILSKEYSWWKLLEMYDTYDEDRLLYDSELLKNFYNLHGFLDFRVESQSAKMDLSESNFYVVFNLNEGKRYKVGDISISSEIPDLDTDTLNDKILLKQSRFYDDNLANKSIVDIAKKMGENGFAFIDVDIEKKPNPETGIVDIVFKIKNSRRAFINKIDIKNNTRTYDKVIRRNLNFDEQDIYNSARLKSSEQKLYETGFFESVKISPKPVFGVPDKVNIDVNVAEKSTGELSLGAGWSSLNKGFLEFGIKENNFMGKGQTLGFTSTFSGTQNNFSLSFVEPYLFDRDLMGGIDAYYSQYKYSSTYGYDIDTIGLAFKLGWNYNDHLSQRFRLSGKNEKMTNISDSLSSQLLEGVGDYNVFKLGQTITYRDQTIDFVNDTRQGYIVSYSTDYAGFGGDKYFIKNDISAKQTFSFWDNVWQLGISFYAGKIHSLDGTTLSRSDRYLLGGDSLRGFEYGGIGARSATNTNYAYGGNWEVNGTFQFNFPIGIPKKYKISGYIFYDWGKLGRPVLADYSNVLYSGKVRTSVGYGISWNSPIGAINVSWAYPLSYEEYDKRQRFRFSIGTGF
;
A
#
# COMPACT_ATOMS: atom_id res chain seq x y z
N MET A 1 -9.33 110.60 -22.80
CA MET A 1 -8.15 111.47 -22.64
C MET A 1 -7.03 110.79 -21.87
N LYS A 2 -5.89 110.75 -22.49
CA LYS A 2 -4.56 110.75 -21.88
C LYS A 2 -4.13 109.55 -21.02
N LYS A 3 -3.22 108.89 -21.55
CA LYS A 3 -1.75 108.80 -21.68
C LYS A 3 -1.23 107.60 -20.93
N PHE A 4 -0.73 106.62 -21.65
CA PHE A 4 0.69 106.10 -21.73
C PHE A 4 1.55 106.24 -20.50
N PHE A 5 1.98 105.05 -19.93
CA PHE A 5 3.40 104.88 -19.67
C PHE A 5 3.78 103.38 -19.73
N ILE A 6 4.73 103.05 -20.61
CA ILE A 6 5.35 101.73 -20.78
C ILE A 6 6.42 101.62 -19.73
N LEU A 7 6.38 100.47 -18.95
CA LEU A 7 7.54 100.06 -18.17
C LEU A 7 7.87 98.62 -18.57
N PHE A 8 8.95 98.51 -19.27
CA PHE A 8 9.58 97.28 -19.74
C PHE A 8 10.29 96.64 -18.56
N CYS A 9 9.72 95.59 -17.89
CA CYS A 9 10.42 94.76 -16.93
C CYS A 9 10.97 93.50 -17.68
N PHE A 10 12.27 93.46 -17.81
CA PHE A 10 13.01 92.28 -18.23
C PHE A 10 12.79 91.14 -17.22
N LEU A 11 11.98 90.17 -17.60
CA LEU A 11 11.88 88.91 -16.85
C LEU A 11 13.00 88.02 -17.37
N ILE A 12 14.08 87.90 -16.59
CA ILE A 12 15.11 86.91 -16.83
C ILE A 12 14.49 85.56 -16.47
N LEU A 13 14.07 84.84 -17.50
CA LEU A 13 13.74 83.41 -17.41
C LEU A 13 15.04 82.69 -17.15
N SER A 14 15.33 82.35 -15.89
CA SER A 14 16.34 81.35 -15.57
C SER A 14 15.81 79.97 -16.03
N LEU A 15 16.24 79.55 -17.19
CA LEU A 15 16.09 78.19 -17.62
C LEU A 15 16.82 77.29 -16.61
N PRO A 16 16.21 76.23 -16.12
CA PRO A 16 16.96 75.31 -15.27
C PRO A 16 18.07 74.69 -16.10
N SER A 17 19.31 74.88 -15.69
CA SER A 17 20.47 74.28 -16.31
C SER A 17 20.36 72.79 -16.10
N LYS A 18 20.13 72.09 -17.18
CA LYS A 18 20.20 70.62 -17.16
C LYS A 18 21.61 70.19 -16.96
N SER A 19 21.93 69.75 -15.74
CA SER A 19 23.29 69.33 -15.37
C SER A 19 23.58 67.92 -15.92
N GLN A 20 24.79 67.73 -16.41
CA GLN A 20 25.34 66.42 -16.77
C GLN A 20 26.10 65.83 -15.58
N VAL A 21 25.76 64.65 -15.17
CA VAL A 21 26.44 63.99 -14.03
C VAL A 21 27.76 63.39 -14.49
N LYS A 22 28.84 63.84 -13.83
CA LYS A 22 30.22 63.36 -14.05
C LYS A 22 30.66 62.26 -13.09
N ASP A 23 30.03 62.13 -11.93
CA ASP A 23 30.36 61.11 -10.95
C ASP A 23 29.13 60.82 -10.05
N ILE A 24 29.09 59.57 -9.50
CA ILE A 24 28.07 59.13 -8.57
C ILE A 24 28.75 58.77 -7.26
N LYS A 25 28.40 59.48 -6.18
CA LYS A 25 28.85 59.14 -4.82
C LYS A 25 27.72 58.52 -4.02
N VAL A 26 27.97 57.35 -3.42
CA VAL A 26 27.02 56.63 -2.59
C VAL A 26 27.47 56.73 -1.11
N PHE A 27 26.54 57.15 -0.26
CA PHE A 27 26.74 57.28 1.16
C PHE A 27 25.69 56.45 1.92
N GLY A 28 26.07 56.06 3.14
CA GLY A 28 25.14 55.33 4.06
C GLY A 28 25.10 53.82 3.84
N VAL A 29 25.83 53.28 2.88
CA VAL A 29 26.04 51.83 2.73
C VAL A 29 26.95 51.28 3.79
N LYS A 30 26.60 50.16 4.42
CA LYS A 30 27.40 49.45 5.43
C LYS A 30 27.81 48.07 4.95
N ARG A 31 26.89 47.36 4.35
CA ARG A 31 27.02 45.98 3.89
C ARG A 31 27.00 45.86 2.37
N ILE A 32 26.20 46.70 1.73
CA ILE A 32 26.06 46.72 0.25
C ILE A 32 27.23 47.57 -0.31
N SER A 33 27.90 47.05 -1.33
CA SER A 33 28.95 47.80 -1.98
C SER A 33 28.40 49.03 -2.74
N PRO A 34 29.12 50.19 -2.72
CA PRO A 34 28.71 51.33 -3.53
C PRO A 34 28.54 51.00 -5.00
N ASP A 35 29.33 50.05 -5.55
CA ASP A 35 29.27 49.64 -6.93
C ASP A 35 28.00 48.88 -7.26
N MET A 36 27.45 48.12 -6.32
CA MET A 36 26.15 47.48 -6.48
C MET A 36 25.02 48.52 -6.62
N VAL A 37 25.04 49.56 -5.84
CA VAL A 37 24.10 50.68 -5.96
C VAL A 37 24.21 51.34 -7.32
N LYS A 38 25.43 51.62 -7.79
CA LYS A 38 25.69 52.18 -9.12
C LYS A 38 25.21 51.28 -10.24
N ASN A 39 25.38 49.93 -10.13
CA ASN A 39 24.93 48.97 -11.10
C ASN A 39 23.37 48.90 -11.21
N VAL A 40 22.66 48.97 -10.06
CA VAL A 40 21.20 49.00 -10.03
C VAL A 40 20.65 50.22 -10.72
N ILE A 41 21.30 51.37 -10.58
CA ILE A 41 20.92 52.64 -11.17
C ILE A 41 21.14 52.61 -12.68
N ASN A 42 22.23 51.96 -13.12
CA ASN A 42 22.64 51.82 -14.53
C ASN A 42 22.61 53.16 -15.28
N LEU A 43 23.26 54.20 -14.71
CA LEU A 43 23.40 55.50 -15.31
C LEU A 43 24.73 55.56 -16.10
N LYS A 44 24.66 56.03 -17.34
CA LYS A 44 25.87 56.22 -18.17
C LYS A 44 26.53 57.55 -17.85
N GLU A 45 27.85 57.61 -17.94
CA GLU A 45 28.62 58.86 -17.85
C GLU A 45 28.13 59.87 -18.88
N ASP A 46 28.03 61.15 -18.50
CA ASP A 46 27.49 62.27 -19.26
C ASP A 46 25.96 62.18 -19.59
N GLU A 47 25.19 61.38 -18.92
CA GLU A 47 23.76 61.33 -19.12
C GLU A 47 23.06 62.51 -18.40
N LYS A 48 22.13 63.18 -19.14
CA LYS A 48 21.34 64.27 -18.58
C LYS A 48 20.30 63.78 -17.57
N ILE A 49 20.35 64.26 -16.35
CA ILE A 49 19.37 63.92 -15.34
C ILE A 49 18.15 64.83 -15.47
N THR A 50 17.00 64.19 -15.45
CA THR A 50 15.68 64.84 -15.38
C THR A 50 14.98 64.37 -14.08
N ASP A 51 14.04 65.18 -13.57
CA ASP A 51 13.25 64.81 -12.38
C ASP A 51 12.58 63.44 -12.56
N LYS A 52 12.15 63.08 -13.78
CA LYS A 52 11.61 61.76 -14.06
C LYS A 52 12.62 60.68 -13.82
N LYS A 53 13.89 60.89 -14.23
CA LYS A 53 14.98 59.93 -14.07
C LYS A 53 15.39 59.78 -12.63
N LEU A 54 15.42 60.87 -11.87
CA LEU A 54 15.65 60.82 -10.41
C LEU A 54 14.57 59.99 -9.71
N ASN A 55 13.33 60.20 -10.05
CA ASN A 55 12.19 59.39 -9.50
C ASN A 55 12.31 57.91 -9.91
N ASP A 56 12.76 57.60 -11.14
CA ASP A 56 12.97 56.22 -11.59
C ASP A 56 14.14 55.56 -10.83
N ILE A 57 15.21 56.31 -10.55
CA ILE A 57 16.32 55.83 -9.72
C ILE A 57 15.87 55.51 -8.31
N VAL A 58 15.10 56.40 -7.68
CA VAL A 58 14.54 56.18 -6.33
C VAL A 58 13.66 54.94 -6.36
N ARG A 59 12.79 54.80 -7.32
CA ARG A 59 11.90 53.61 -7.43
C ARG A 59 12.70 52.33 -7.66
N LYS A 60 13.74 52.34 -8.50
CA LYS A 60 14.60 51.19 -8.74
C LYS A 60 15.28 50.75 -7.45
N LEU A 61 15.85 51.69 -6.69
CA LEU A 61 16.52 51.40 -5.43
C LEU A 61 15.53 50.87 -4.37
N TYR A 62 14.36 51.46 -4.23
CA TYR A 62 13.33 50.95 -3.31
C TYR A 62 12.82 49.54 -3.77
N ASN A 63 12.65 49.31 -5.06
CA ASN A 63 12.21 48.05 -5.57
C ASN A 63 13.19 46.88 -5.32
N THR A 64 14.46 47.15 -5.08
CA THR A 64 15.43 46.14 -4.64
C THR A 64 15.10 45.59 -3.25
N GLY A 65 14.35 46.35 -2.45
CA GLY A 65 14.07 46.03 -1.05
C GLY A 65 15.24 46.20 -0.12
N TYR A 66 16.42 46.56 -0.58
CA TYR A 66 17.62 46.69 0.27
C TYR A 66 17.67 47.97 1.10
N PHE A 67 16.89 48.97 0.75
CA PHE A 67 16.96 50.29 1.36
C PHE A 67 15.65 50.71 2.02
N SER A 68 15.75 51.26 3.24
CA SER A 68 14.63 51.83 4.00
C SER A 68 14.43 53.32 3.68
N ASP A 69 15.50 54.04 3.28
CA ASP A 69 15.45 55.41 2.86
C ASP A 69 16.43 55.65 1.72
N VAL A 70 16.03 56.46 0.76
CA VAL A 70 16.84 56.83 -0.40
C VAL A 70 16.67 58.32 -0.66
N LYS A 71 17.75 59.11 -0.48
CA LYS A 71 17.81 60.50 -0.75
C LYS A 71 18.78 60.79 -1.88
N LEU A 72 18.34 61.52 -2.88
CA LEU A 72 19.16 61.97 -3.97
C LEU A 72 19.43 63.49 -3.86
N SER A 73 20.66 63.89 -4.00
CA SER A 73 21.02 65.31 -4.12
C SER A 73 22.05 65.48 -5.24
N GLU A 74 21.99 66.58 -5.91
CA GLU A 74 22.93 66.94 -6.96
C GLU A 74 23.70 68.17 -6.54
N LYS A 75 25.05 68.04 -6.52
CA LYS A 75 25.98 69.13 -6.21
C LYS A 75 27.17 69.09 -7.16
N ASN A 76 27.46 70.20 -7.82
CA ASN A 76 28.65 70.34 -8.68
C ASN A 76 28.77 69.22 -9.74
N ASN A 77 27.68 68.82 -10.38
CA ASN A 77 27.61 67.74 -11.39
C ASN A 77 27.93 66.35 -10.78
N ILE A 78 27.82 66.16 -9.49
CA ILE A 78 27.92 64.87 -8.81
C ILE A 78 26.57 64.49 -8.27
N LEU A 79 26.11 63.30 -8.60
CA LEU A 79 24.89 62.72 -7.98
C LEU A 79 25.26 62.04 -6.67
N GLU A 80 24.86 62.67 -5.59
CA GLU A 80 25.02 62.11 -4.25
C GLU A 80 23.78 61.29 -3.91
N ILE A 81 24.00 60.02 -3.59
CA ILE A 81 22.97 59.08 -3.23
C ILE A 81 23.18 58.68 -1.77
N THR A 82 22.34 59.11 -0.91
CA THR A 82 22.37 58.72 0.49
C THR A 82 21.30 57.67 0.75
N VAL A 83 21.71 56.48 1.16
CA VAL A 83 20.80 55.36 1.41
C VAL A 83 20.88 54.92 2.88
N ALA A 84 19.77 54.44 3.42
CA ALA A 84 19.74 53.68 4.65
C ALA A 84 19.41 52.24 4.33
N GLU A 85 20.28 51.31 4.68
CA GLU A 85 20.08 49.88 4.42
C GLU A 85 18.96 49.32 5.30
N ASN A 86 18.06 48.49 4.71
CA ASN A 86 17.17 47.67 5.47
C ASN A 86 17.94 46.63 6.30
N PRO A 87 17.54 46.39 7.55
CA PRO A 87 18.15 45.34 8.34
C PRO A 87 17.91 43.98 7.72
N THR A 88 18.80 43.04 8.01
CA THR A 88 18.67 41.64 7.54
C THR A 88 18.55 40.68 8.70
N VAL A 89 17.95 39.53 8.40
CA VAL A 89 17.87 38.43 9.35
C VAL A 89 19.22 37.70 9.37
N ASN A 90 19.86 37.65 10.52
CA ASN A 90 21.10 36.91 10.74
C ASN A 90 20.81 35.42 10.97
N ALA A 91 19.93 35.11 11.90
CA ALA A 91 19.54 33.74 12.23
C ALA A 91 18.03 33.65 12.48
N VAL A 92 17.49 32.47 12.21
CA VAL A 92 16.10 32.09 12.53
C VAL A 92 16.16 30.85 13.41
N SER A 93 15.63 30.95 14.62
CA SER A 93 15.55 29.83 15.57
C SER A 93 14.13 29.61 16.04
N PHE A 94 13.87 28.40 16.49
CA PHE A 94 12.58 27.96 17.00
C PHE A 94 12.80 27.31 18.36
N GLU A 95 12.00 27.69 19.34
CA GLU A 95 12.11 27.20 20.71
C GLU A 95 10.75 26.73 21.22
N GLY A 96 10.72 25.70 22.07
CA GLY A 96 9.52 25.20 22.72
C GLY A 96 8.63 24.28 21.88
N TYR A 97 9.12 23.79 20.72
CA TYR A 97 8.43 22.81 19.89
C TYR A 97 8.75 21.38 20.35
N SER A 98 7.78 20.50 20.36
CA SER A 98 7.91 19.06 20.65
C SER A 98 7.02 18.18 19.77
N ASP A 99 5.82 18.62 19.46
CA ASP A 99 4.82 17.90 18.67
C ASP A 99 5.11 17.92 17.16
N LEU A 100 5.87 18.93 16.70
CA LEU A 100 6.29 19.08 15.30
C LEU A 100 7.79 18.88 15.15
N LYS A 101 8.20 18.29 14.03
CA LYS A 101 9.63 18.26 13.66
C LYS A 101 10.06 19.63 13.16
N LEU A 102 11.28 20.01 13.51
CA LEU A 102 11.86 21.29 13.09
C LEU A 102 11.82 21.51 11.56
N ASP A 103 12.03 20.46 10.81
CA ASP A 103 12.03 20.53 9.34
C ASP A 103 10.64 20.85 8.77
N ASP A 104 9.57 20.37 9.39
CA ASP A 104 8.21 20.67 8.99
C ASP A 104 7.86 22.15 9.25
N ILE A 105 8.28 22.68 10.40
CA ILE A 105 8.12 24.12 10.71
C ILE A 105 8.91 24.95 9.70
N LYS A 106 10.18 24.62 9.49
CA LYS A 106 11.06 25.34 8.56
C LYS A 106 10.55 25.35 7.12
N LYS A 107 9.87 24.30 6.68
CA LYS A 107 9.37 24.19 5.31
C LYS A 107 8.33 25.28 4.98
N ASP A 108 7.45 25.58 5.90
CA ASP A 108 6.31 26.47 5.69
C ASP A 108 6.59 27.93 6.11
N VAL A 109 7.53 28.18 7.01
CA VAL A 109 8.00 29.52 7.39
C VAL A 109 8.78 30.14 6.22
N LYS A 110 8.50 31.37 5.88
CA LYS A 110 9.14 32.08 4.75
C LYS A 110 10.35 32.90 5.15
N THR A 111 10.43 33.38 6.38
CA THR A 111 11.62 34.09 6.90
C THR A 111 12.82 33.16 6.91
N ARG A 112 13.92 33.58 6.28
CA ARG A 112 15.16 32.80 6.14
C ARG A 112 16.37 33.61 6.65
N PRO A 113 17.42 32.95 7.14
CA PRO A 113 18.70 33.62 7.35
C PRO A 113 19.18 34.36 6.09
N HIS A 114 19.74 35.51 6.26
CA HIS A 114 20.24 36.43 5.24
C HIS A 114 19.17 37.11 4.37
N SER A 115 17.89 36.89 4.64
CA SER A 115 16.79 37.65 3.99
C SER A 115 16.68 39.06 4.60
N ILE A 116 15.98 39.94 3.90
CA ILE A 116 15.65 41.26 4.42
C ILE A 116 14.65 41.12 5.58
N TYR A 117 14.91 41.82 6.68
CA TYR A 117 14.00 41.85 7.80
C TYR A 117 12.66 42.49 7.41
N ASN A 118 11.62 41.72 7.51
CA ASN A 118 10.25 42.16 7.18
C ASN A 118 9.27 41.80 8.32
N PRO A 119 8.88 42.78 9.13
CA PRO A 119 7.94 42.52 10.25
C PRO A 119 6.59 41.92 9.82
N ALA A 120 6.09 42.30 8.63
CA ALA A 120 4.82 41.75 8.11
C ALA A 120 4.97 40.26 7.77
N GLN A 121 6.14 39.87 7.19
CA GLN A 121 6.42 38.47 6.90
C GLN A 121 6.55 37.64 8.18
N ILE A 122 7.27 38.16 9.20
CA ILE A 122 7.42 37.50 10.49
C ILE A 122 6.06 37.26 11.15
N LYS A 123 5.16 38.29 11.10
CA LYS A 123 3.80 38.15 11.61
C LYS A 123 3.01 37.09 10.84
N SER A 124 3.19 37.02 9.52
CA SER A 124 2.58 35.97 8.69
C SER A 124 3.12 34.58 9.04
N ASP A 125 4.42 34.48 9.32
CA ASP A 125 5.06 33.21 9.71
C ASP A 125 4.59 32.75 11.11
N VAL A 126 4.36 33.68 12.05
CA VAL A 126 3.73 33.37 13.34
C VAL A 126 2.35 32.75 13.14
N GLU A 127 1.50 33.33 12.27
CA GLU A 127 0.20 32.75 11.98
C GLU A 127 0.31 31.41 11.23
N THR A 128 1.30 31.27 10.37
CA THR A 128 1.57 29.97 9.68
C THR A 128 1.90 28.90 10.71
N ILE A 129 2.81 29.18 11.66
CA ILE A 129 3.16 28.22 12.72
C ILE A 129 1.94 27.91 13.59
N LYS A 130 1.17 28.91 14.01
CA LYS A 130 -0.09 28.68 14.76
C LYS A 130 -1.06 27.76 14.01
N ASN A 131 -1.19 27.94 12.70
CA ASN A 131 -2.07 27.10 11.87
C ASN A 131 -1.55 25.66 11.76
N LEU A 132 -0.22 25.45 11.70
CA LEU A 132 0.37 24.11 11.77
C LEU A 132 -0.02 23.40 13.08
N TYR A 133 0.10 24.10 14.21
CA TYR A 133 -0.31 23.56 15.51
C TYR A 133 -1.83 23.33 15.63
N LYS A 134 -2.66 24.20 15.05
CA LYS A 134 -4.12 23.99 15.00
C LYS A 134 -4.47 22.69 14.26
N ARG A 135 -3.82 22.40 13.13
CA ARG A 135 -4.02 21.14 12.38
C ARG A 135 -3.64 19.89 13.19
N LEU A 136 -2.74 19.99 14.13
CA LEU A 136 -2.38 18.94 15.09
C LEU A 136 -3.32 18.83 16.29
N GLY A 137 -4.29 19.74 16.39
CA GLY A 137 -5.22 19.82 17.51
C GLY A 137 -4.78 20.76 18.64
N ASN A 138 -3.64 21.43 18.53
CA ASN A 138 -3.14 22.35 19.55
C ASN A 138 -3.72 23.76 19.37
N PHE A 139 -5.02 23.93 19.62
CA PHE A 139 -5.75 25.21 19.41
C PHE A 139 -5.34 26.33 20.36
N LYS A 140 -4.71 25.99 21.50
CA LYS A 140 -4.19 26.96 22.47
C LYS A 140 -2.71 27.24 22.27
N ALA A 141 -2.14 26.87 21.14
CA ALA A 141 -0.76 27.16 20.82
C ALA A 141 -0.54 28.68 20.73
N VAL A 142 0.42 29.17 21.47
CA VAL A 142 0.89 30.56 21.45
C VAL A 142 2.26 30.56 20.75
N VAL A 143 2.38 31.45 19.77
CA VAL A 143 3.63 31.64 19.05
C VAL A 143 3.95 33.11 19.06
N ASP A 144 5.10 33.45 19.63
CA ASP A 144 5.62 34.80 19.68
C ASP A 144 6.99 34.89 18.98
N ALA A 145 7.18 35.96 18.23
CA ALA A 145 8.45 36.21 17.56
C ALA A 145 9.26 37.24 18.31
N LYS A 146 10.38 36.82 18.92
CA LYS A 146 11.35 37.72 19.55
C LYS A 146 12.39 38.16 18.53
N ILE A 147 12.61 39.48 18.50
CA ILE A 147 13.56 40.10 17.60
C ILE A 147 14.74 40.58 18.44
N ILE A 148 15.92 40.05 18.17
CA ILE A 148 17.14 40.38 18.89
C ILE A 148 18.04 41.16 17.94
N GLU A 149 18.29 42.42 18.26
CA GLU A 149 19.21 43.28 17.50
C GLU A 149 20.65 42.85 17.67
N ARG A 150 21.38 42.81 16.59
CA ARG A 150 22.79 42.47 16.50
C ARG A 150 23.58 43.60 15.86
N ASP A 151 24.88 43.53 15.98
CA ASP A 151 25.76 44.45 15.30
C ASP A 151 25.55 44.43 13.78
N ASN A 152 25.97 45.49 13.07
CA ASN A 152 25.89 45.61 11.61
C ASN A 152 24.49 45.62 11.01
N ASN A 153 23.47 46.15 11.71
CA ASN A 153 22.08 46.23 11.23
C ASN A 153 21.47 44.85 10.90
N GLN A 154 21.70 43.88 11.78
CA GLN A 154 21.19 42.54 11.68
C GLN A 154 20.25 42.21 12.82
N TYR A 155 19.30 41.29 12.58
CA TYR A 155 18.35 40.80 13.56
C TYR A 155 18.36 39.29 13.60
N ASP A 156 18.37 38.71 14.80
CA ASP A 156 17.99 37.32 15.01
C ASP A 156 16.49 37.26 15.28
N VAL A 157 15.82 36.31 14.64
CA VAL A 157 14.38 36.05 14.82
C VAL A 157 14.24 34.74 15.56
N VAL A 158 13.66 34.77 16.76
CA VAL A 158 13.39 33.60 17.59
C VAL A 158 11.88 33.41 17.67
N PHE A 159 11.36 32.32 17.11
CA PHE A 159 9.98 31.95 17.30
C PHE A 159 9.87 31.10 18.56
N GLU A 160 9.30 31.70 19.62
CA GLU A 160 8.97 30.98 20.86
C GLU A 160 7.59 30.37 20.75
N ILE A 161 7.51 29.07 20.96
CA ILE A 161 6.31 28.28 20.79
C ILE A 161 5.91 27.72 22.15
N THR A 162 4.67 27.94 22.54
CA THR A 162 4.04 27.25 23.66
C THR A 162 2.87 26.44 23.09
N GLU A 163 3.06 25.12 22.94
CA GLU A 163 2.15 24.25 22.16
C GLU A 163 0.75 24.12 22.79
N GLY A 164 0.64 24.23 24.11
CA GLY A 164 -0.62 24.02 24.82
C GLY A 164 -1.05 22.56 24.84
N LYS A 165 -2.26 22.29 25.33
CA LYS A 165 -2.83 20.93 25.31
C LYS A 165 -3.57 20.69 24.01
N LYS A 166 -3.52 19.44 23.52
CA LYS A 166 -4.34 19.01 22.37
C LYS A 166 -5.81 19.08 22.71
N ALA A 167 -6.60 19.51 21.75
CA ALA A 167 -8.04 19.55 21.83
C ALA A 167 -8.62 18.34 21.07
N TYR A 168 -9.31 17.50 21.80
CA TYR A 168 -9.90 16.27 21.28
C TYR A 168 -11.39 16.48 20.97
N ILE A 169 -11.94 15.67 20.07
CA ILE A 169 -13.36 15.59 19.84
C ILE A 169 -13.97 14.69 20.94
N LYS A 170 -14.79 15.27 21.79
CA LYS A 170 -15.44 14.57 22.91
C LYS A 170 -16.67 13.82 22.46
N ASP A 171 -17.45 14.43 21.55
CA ASP A 171 -18.73 13.89 21.10
C ASP A 171 -19.02 14.39 19.68
N ILE A 172 -19.66 13.52 18.88
CA ILE A 172 -20.13 13.83 17.52
C ILE A 172 -21.61 13.50 17.45
N THR A 173 -22.42 14.51 17.36
CA THR A 173 -23.88 14.40 17.30
C THR A 173 -24.40 14.61 15.87
N PHE A 174 -25.32 13.77 15.43
CA PHE A 174 -26.06 13.92 14.18
C PHE A 174 -27.51 14.25 14.50
N ASN A 175 -28.04 15.28 13.87
CA ASN A 175 -29.43 15.66 13.96
C ASN A 175 -30.10 15.51 12.60
N GLY A 176 -31.32 14.96 12.54
CA GLY A 176 -32.08 14.76 11.30
C GLY A 176 -31.72 13.44 10.57
N ASN A 177 -30.98 12.54 11.20
CA ASN A 177 -30.69 11.21 10.71
C ASN A 177 -31.81 10.23 11.11
N GLU A 178 -32.82 10.10 10.27
CA GLU A 178 -33.97 9.19 10.51
C GLU A 178 -33.72 7.78 9.98
N SER A 179 -32.92 7.66 8.90
CA SER A 179 -32.71 6.42 8.15
C SER A 179 -31.52 5.60 8.60
N PHE A 180 -30.50 6.24 9.20
CA PHE A 180 -29.27 5.59 9.66
C PHE A 180 -28.95 5.96 11.10
N SER A 181 -28.44 5.00 11.86
CA SER A 181 -28.05 5.24 13.24
C SER A 181 -26.80 6.15 13.34
N PRO A 182 -26.63 6.88 14.46
CA PRO A 182 -25.44 7.68 14.69
C PRO A 182 -24.14 6.88 14.58
N ASN A 183 -24.13 5.61 15.01
CA ASN A 183 -22.95 4.74 14.93
C ASN A 183 -22.58 4.41 13.48
N GLU A 184 -23.55 4.15 12.61
CA GLU A 184 -23.30 3.93 11.18
C GLU A 184 -22.70 5.18 10.54
N LEU A 185 -23.23 6.36 10.86
CA LEU A 185 -22.71 7.63 10.33
C LEU A 185 -21.30 7.95 10.88
N GLN A 186 -21.02 7.61 12.13
CA GLN A 186 -19.67 7.73 12.71
C GLN A 186 -18.66 6.81 12.03
N GLU A 187 -19.07 5.65 11.49
CA GLU A 187 -18.19 4.79 10.70
C GLU A 187 -17.84 5.40 9.34
N VAL A 188 -18.74 6.18 8.75
CA VAL A 188 -18.58 6.83 7.44
C VAL A 188 -17.58 7.99 7.48
N ILE A 189 -17.62 8.81 8.52
CA ILE A 189 -16.77 10.00 8.65
C ILE A 189 -15.35 9.66 9.14
N LEU A 190 -14.39 10.52 8.82
CA LEU A 190 -13.01 10.38 9.30
C LEU A 190 -12.84 10.82 10.74
N SER A 191 -13.50 11.91 11.15
CA SER A 191 -13.43 12.42 12.52
C SER A 191 -13.93 11.38 13.51
N LYS A 192 -13.21 11.18 14.62
CA LYS A 192 -13.54 10.18 15.64
C LYS A 192 -13.57 10.82 17.03
N GLU A 193 -14.40 10.24 17.89
CA GLU A 193 -14.44 10.62 19.30
C GLU A 193 -13.23 10.07 20.04
N TYR A 194 -12.64 10.88 20.91
CA TYR A 194 -11.52 10.50 21.75
C TYR A 194 -11.88 9.37 22.70
N SER A 195 -11.02 8.36 22.78
CA SER A 195 -11.15 7.25 23.71
C SER A 195 -9.77 6.84 24.22
N TRP A 196 -9.58 6.86 25.54
CA TRP A 196 -8.29 6.61 26.18
C TRP A 196 -7.71 5.20 25.93
N TRP A 197 -8.52 4.20 25.59
CA TRP A 197 -8.06 2.85 25.23
C TRP A 197 -7.73 2.67 23.74
N LYS A 198 -8.01 3.65 22.91
CA LYS A 198 -7.73 3.62 21.48
C LYS A 198 -6.39 4.30 21.20
N LEU A 199 -5.30 3.72 21.71
CA LEU A 199 -3.92 4.26 21.62
C LEU A 199 -3.38 4.52 20.19
N LEU A 200 -4.10 4.09 19.14
CA LEU A 200 -3.70 4.21 17.73
C LEU A 200 -4.70 5.01 16.89
N GLU A 201 -5.61 5.75 17.49
CA GLU A 201 -6.57 6.56 16.75
C GLU A 201 -5.92 7.88 16.33
N MET A 202 -5.86 8.14 15.00
CA MET A 202 -5.18 9.31 14.44
C MET A 202 -6.09 10.52 14.17
N TYR A 203 -7.42 10.39 14.28
CA TYR A 203 -8.41 11.39 13.85
C TYR A 203 -9.36 11.84 14.97
N ASP A 204 -8.93 11.74 16.20
CA ASP A 204 -9.65 12.12 17.41
C ASP A 204 -9.44 13.59 17.84
N THR A 205 -8.56 14.32 17.15
CA THR A 205 -8.36 15.77 17.29
C THR A 205 -9.27 16.54 16.35
N TYR A 206 -9.70 17.73 16.76
CA TYR A 206 -10.50 18.60 15.91
C TYR A 206 -9.69 19.17 14.74
N ASP A 207 -10.28 19.16 13.55
CA ASP A 207 -9.75 19.78 12.32
C ASP A 207 -10.94 20.25 11.46
N GLU A 208 -10.96 21.54 11.12
CA GLU A 208 -12.07 22.16 10.39
C GLU A 208 -12.15 21.68 8.94
N ASP A 209 -11.01 21.51 8.26
CA ASP A 209 -10.97 21.03 6.87
C ASP A 209 -11.48 19.57 6.81
N ARG A 210 -11.19 18.76 7.83
CA ARG A 210 -11.68 17.39 7.94
C ARG A 210 -13.18 17.32 8.14
N LEU A 211 -13.78 18.22 8.92
CA LEU A 211 -15.24 18.28 9.04
C LEU A 211 -15.94 18.62 7.73
N LEU A 212 -15.34 19.48 6.89
CA LEU A 212 -15.85 19.75 5.55
C LEU A 212 -15.80 18.47 4.69
N TYR A 213 -14.69 17.75 4.77
CA TYR A 213 -14.56 16.46 4.07
C TYR A 213 -15.54 15.40 4.61
N ASP A 214 -15.76 15.34 5.91
CA ASP A 214 -16.76 14.47 6.53
C ASP A 214 -18.17 14.72 6.00
N SER A 215 -18.51 15.98 5.74
CA SER A 215 -19.80 16.34 5.13
C SER A 215 -19.93 15.80 3.71
N GLU A 216 -18.85 15.80 2.91
CA GLU A 216 -18.86 15.16 1.58
C GLU A 216 -18.93 13.63 1.68
N LEU A 217 -18.29 13.03 2.67
CA LEU A 217 -18.42 11.58 2.92
C LEU A 217 -19.85 11.19 3.27
N LEU A 218 -20.50 11.95 4.15
CA LEU A 218 -21.91 11.75 4.49
C LEU A 218 -22.80 11.89 3.24
N LYS A 219 -22.60 12.92 2.43
CA LYS A 219 -23.35 13.14 1.20
C LYS A 219 -23.18 11.97 0.22
N ASN A 220 -21.95 11.51 0.02
CA ASN A 220 -21.68 10.34 -0.81
C ASN A 220 -22.36 9.09 -0.26
N PHE A 221 -22.28 8.86 1.04
CA PHE A 221 -22.93 7.72 1.69
C PHE A 221 -24.45 7.72 1.49
N TYR A 222 -25.12 8.85 1.70
CA TYR A 222 -26.56 8.98 1.51
C TYR A 222 -26.96 8.84 0.03
N ASN A 223 -26.18 9.41 -0.90
CA ASN A 223 -26.40 9.24 -2.34
C ASN A 223 -26.28 7.78 -2.78
N LEU A 224 -25.31 7.03 -2.21
CA LEU A 224 -25.16 5.59 -2.45
C LEU A 224 -26.40 4.80 -2.01
N HIS A 225 -27.15 5.31 -1.03
CA HIS A 225 -28.35 4.67 -0.49
C HIS A 225 -29.66 5.22 -1.06
N GLY A 226 -29.60 6.07 -2.08
CA GLY A 226 -30.75 6.56 -2.83
C GLY A 226 -31.32 7.90 -2.36
N PHE A 227 -30.64 8.62 -1.49
CA PHE A 227 -31.07 9.94 -1.02
C PHE A 227 -30.43 11.04 -1.89
N LEU A 228 -30.99 11.27 -3.07
CA LEU A 228 -30.43 12.21 -4.05
C LEU A 228 -30.51 13.67 -3.62
N ASP A 229 -31.47 14.03 -2.75
CA ASP A 229 -31.67 15.38 -2.23
C ASP A 229 -30.95 15.63 -0.90
N PHE A 230 -30.12 14.67 -0.45
CA PHE A 230 -29.40 14.78 0.81
C PHE A 230 -28.49 16.01 0.83
N ARG A 231 -28.52 16.70 1.94
CA ARG A 231 -27.59 17.79 2.22
C ARG A 231 -27.27 17.90 3.70
N VAL A 232 -26.06 18.32 4.00
CA VAL A 232 -25.68 18.77 5.33
C VAL A 232 -26.09 20.24 5.42
N GLU A 233 -27.10 20.56 6.23
CA GLU A 233 -27.63 21.94 6.38
C GLU A 233 -26.63 22.82 7.12
N SER A 234 -26.00 22.27 8.13
CA SER A 234 -24.90 22.93 8.85
C SER A 234 -24.03 21.92 9.58
N GLN A 235 -22.79 22.31 9.74
CA GLN A 235 -21.83 21.64 10.61
C GLN A 235 -21.24 22.68 11.56
N SER A 236 -21.13 22.34 12.81
CA SER A 236 -20.59 23.25 13.83
C SER A 236 -19.75 22.48 14.85
N ALA A 237 -18.72 23.14 15.34
CA ALA A 237 -17.91 22.62 16.42
C ALA A 237 -17.81 23.66 17.53
N LYS A 238 -18.13 23.28 18.75
CA LYS A 238 -18.06 24.14 19.93
C LYS A 238 -16.99 23.63 20.87
N MET A 239 -16.03 24.46 21.19
CA MET A 239 -14.98 24.16 22.15
C MET A 239 -15.45 24.44 23.57
N ASP A 240 -15.29 23.46 24.46
CA ASP A 240 -15.34 23.70 25.91
C ASP A 240 -14.02 24.31 26.38
N LEU A 241 -14.09 25.55 26.84
CA LEU A 241 -12.92 26.31 27.26
C LEU A 241 -12.25 25.72 28.52
N SER A 242 -12.96 24.98 29.35
CA SER A 242 -12.44 24.38 30.60
C SER A 242 -11.61 23.14 30.31
N GLU A 243 -12.11 22.21 29.49
CA GLU A 243 -11.48 20.92 29.18
C GLU A 243 -10.66 20.93 27.90
N SER A 244 -10.78 21.96 27.05
CA SER A 244 -10.17 22.06 25.72
C SER A 244 -10.67 20.96 24.75
N ASN A 245 -11.89 20.48 24.92
CA ASN A 245 -12.52 19.48 24.06
C ASN A 245 -13.50 20.12 23.09
N PHE A 246 -13.69 19.48 21.93
CA PHE A 246 -14.71 19.89 20.94
C PHE A 246 -15.93 18.98 20.98
N TYR A 247 -17.09 19.58 20.82
CA TYR A 247 -18.37 18.94 20.54
C TYR A 247 -18.77 19.31 19.12
N VAL A 248 -18.93 18.31 18.27
CA VAL A 248 -19.23 18.46 16.85
C VAL A 248 -20.68 18.11 16.61
N VAL A 249 -21.40 18.94 15.85
CA VAL A 249 -22.81 18.70 15.50
C VAL A 249 -22.95 18.83 13.98
N PHE A 250 -23.51 17.78 13.36
CA PHE A 250 -23.97 17.79 11.97
C PHE A 250 -25.49 17.86 11.96
N ASN A 251 -26.06 18.88 11.31
CA ASN A 251 -27.47 18.95 11.04
C ASN A 251 -27.73 18.50 9.61
N LEU A 252 -28.44 17.40 9.46
CA LEU A 252 -28.66 16.68 8.22
C LEU A 252 -30.08 16.88 7.74
N ASN A 253 -30.26 16.93 6.43
CA ASN A 253 -31.55 16.82 5.79
C ASN A 253 -31.47 15.68 4.79
N GLU A 254 -32.08 14.54 5.11
CA GLU A 254 -32.00 13.34 4.29
C GLU A 254 -32.72 13.49 2.95
N GLY A 255 -33.76 14.32 2.88
CA GLY A 255 -34.61 14.37 1.72
C GLY A 255 -35.42 13.08 1.51
N LYS A 256 -35.85 12.85 0.26
CA LYS A 256 -36.57 11.62 -0.08
C LYS A 256 -35.61 10.52 -0.54
N ARG A 257 -35.94 9.26 -0.20
CA ARG A 257 -35.26 8.11 -0.74
C ARG A 257 -35.92 7.67 -2.04
N TYR A 258 -35.19 7.75 -3.16
CA TYR A 258 -35.70 7.50 -4.49
C TYR A 258 -35.64 6.02 -4.87
N LYS A 259 -36.67 5.54 -5.56
CA LYS A 259 -36.69 4.25 -6.25
C LYS A 259 -36.41 4.48 -7.73
N VAL A 260 -35.74 3.51 -8.35
CA VAL A 260 -35.47 3.52 -9.78
C VAL A 260 -36.78 3.32 -10.55
N GLY A 261 -37.08 4.24 -11.45
CA GLY A 261 -38.17 4.17 -12.42
C GLY A 261 -37.74 3.49 -13.71
N ASP A 262 -38.00 4.17 -14.83
CA ASP A 262 -37.58 3.68 -16.13
C ASP A 262 -36.08 3.81 -16.35
N ILE A 263 -35.49 2.77 -16.96
CA ILE A 263 -34.08 2.73 -17.30
C ILE A 263 -33.95 2.60 -18.80
N SER A 264 -33.20 3.48 -19.44
CA SER A 264 -32.98 3.45 -20.89
C SER A 264 -31.53 3.78 -21.25
N ILE A 265 -31.10 3.30 -22.42
CA ILE A 265 -29.83 3.66 -23.04
C ILE A 265 -30.12 4.48 -24.29
N SER A 266 -29.49 5.63 -24.42
CA SER A 266 -29.50 6.43 -25.64
C SER A 266 -28.09 6.51 -26.22
N SER A 267 -27.95 6.46 -27.54
CA SER A 267 -26.66 6.48 -28.22
C SER A 267 -26.61 7.52 -29.34
N GLU A 268 -25.51 8.24 -29.44
CA GLU A 268 -25.18 9.08 -30.59
C GLU A 268 -24.43 8.33 -31.67
N ILE A 269 -24.07 7.06 -31.45
CA ILE A 269 -23.39 6.22 -32.42
C ILE A 269 -24.44 5.62 -33.38
N PRO A 270 -24.35 5.88 -34.71
CA PRO A 270 -25.30 5.29 -35.65
C PRO A 270 -25.28 3.77 -35.62
N ASP A 271 -26.47 3.17 -35.76
CA ASP A 271 -26.65 1.71 -35.85
C ASP A 271 -26.10 0.88 -34.68
N LEU A 272 -25.90 1.52 -33.52
CA LEU A 272 -25.51 0.80 -32.29
C LEU A 272 -26.73 0.07 -31.74
N ASP A 273 -26.62 -1.27 -31.68
CA ASP A 273 -27.59 -2.08 -30.95
C ASP A 273 -27.44 -1.90 -29.44
N THR A 274 -28.26 -1.04 -28.86
CA THR A 274 -28.26 -0.74 -27.42
C THR A 274 -28.85 -1.87 -26.59
N ASP A 275 -29.63 -2.78 -27.18
CA ASP A 275 -30.23 -3.90 -26.47
C ASP A 275 -29.20 -4.87 -25.92
N THR A 276 -28.07 -5.02 -26.63
CA THR A 276 -26.93 -5.84 -26.18
C THR A 276 -26.20 -5.30 -24.96
N LEU A 277 -26.51 -4.07 -24.54
CA LEU A 277 -25.90 -3.40 -23.39
C LEU A 277 -26.81 -3.44 -22.13
N ASN A 278 -28.08 -3.82 -22.29
CA ASN A 278 -29.04 -3.84 -21.18
C ASN A 278 -28.61 -4.82 -20.06
N ASP A 279 -27.92 -5.90 -20.40
CA ASP A 279 -27.36 -6.86 -19.43
C ASP A 279 -26.22 -6.30 -18.57
N LYS A 280 -25.65 -5.14 -18.93
CA LYS A 280 -24.59 -4.42 -18.20
C LYS A 280 -25.15 -3.41 -17.19
N ILE A 281 -26.45 -3.19 -17.21
CA ILE A 281 -27.11 -2.31 -16.25
C ILE A 281 -27.40 -3.11 -14.98
N LEU A 282 -26.77 -2.69 -13.89
CA LEU A 282 -26.90 -3.35 -12.59
C LEU A 282 -28.09 -2.79 -11.77
N LEU A 283 -28.52 -1.57 -12.09
CA LEU A 283 -29.74 -0.98 -11.50
C LEU A 283 -30.98 -1.81 -11.89
N LYS A 284 -31.92 -1.92 -10.95
CA LYS A 284 -33.19 -2.64 -11.17
C LYS A 284 -34.37 -1.73 -10.85
N GLN A 285 -35.34 -1.71 -11.75
CA GLN A 285 -36.58 -0.98 -11.58
C GLN A 285 -37.29 -1.34 -10.25
N SER A 286 -37.92 -0.37 -9.62
CA SER A 286 -38.60 -0.48 -8.32
C SER A 286 -37.71 -0.76 -7.10
N ARG A 287 -36.39 -0.90 -7.26
CA ARG A 287 -35.41 -0.92 -6.17
C ARG A 287 -34.95 0.48 -5.82
N PHE A 288 -34.47 0.68 -4.60
CA PHE A 288 -33.86 1.96 -4.25
C PHE A 288 -32.65 2.25 -5.14
N TYR A 289 -32.52 3.51 -5.53
CA TYR A 289 -31.39 3.97 -6.33
C TYR A 289 -30.08 3.77 -5.54
N ASP A 290 -29.07 3.32 -6.23
CA ASP A 290 -27.72 3.11 -5.69
C ASP A 290 -26.71 3.65 -6.70
N ASP A 291 -26.00 4.69 -6.29
CA ASP A 291 -25.04 5.41 -7.16
C ASP A 291 -23.83 4.52 -7.52
N ASN A 292 -23.45 3.58 -6.64
CA ASN A 292 -22.40 2.61 -6.96
C ASN A 292 -22.81 1.68 -8.10
N LEU A 293 -24.04 1.16 -8.07
CA LEU A 293 -24.55 0.33 -9.14
C LEU A 293 -24.69 1.11 -10.45
N ALA A 294 -25.08 2.38 -10.37
CA ALA A 294 -25.14 3.29 -11.52
C ALA A 294 -23.75 3.48 -12.14
N ASN A 295 -22.74 3.83 -11.32
CA ASN A 295 -21.37 4.03 -11.77
C ASN A 295 -20.74 2.74 -12.29
N LYS A 296 -20.98 1.59 -11.65
CA LYS A 296 -20.55 0.29 -12.16
C LYS A 296 -21.20 -0.01 -13.52
N SER A 297 -22.47 0.31 -13.70
CA SER A 297 -23.16 0.15 -15.00
C SER A 297 -22.51 0.99 -16.09
N ILE A 298 -22.14 2.26 -15.81
CA ILE A 298 -21.37 3.10 -16.73
C ILE A 298 -20.06 2.43 -17.14
N VAL A 299 -19.30 1.94 -16.14
CA VAL A 299 -18.02 1.25 -16.39
C VAL A 299 -18.23 -0.03 -17.20
N ASP A 300 -19.24 -0.82 -16.89
CA ASP A 300 -19.52 -2.08 -17.59
C ASP A 300 -20.02 -1.85 -19.03
N ILE A 301 -20.84 -0.81 -19.27
CA ILE A 301 -21.23 -0.39 -20.62
C ILE A 301 -20.00 0.07 -21.41
N ALA A 302 -19.19 0.99 -20.84
CA ALA A 302 -17.98 1.48 -21.50
C ALA A 302 -16.97 0.36 -21.76
N LYS A 303 -16.81 -0.58 -20.83
CA LYS A 303 -15.99 -1.79 -20.99
C LYS A 303 -16.48 -2.62 -22.17
N LYS A 304 -17.79 -2.92 -22.22
CA LYS A 304 -18.38 -3.73 -23.30
C LYS A 304 -18.21 -3.06 -24.67
N MET A 305 -18.41 -1.75 -24.74
CA MET A 305 -18.15 -0.96 -25.95
C MET A 305 -16.67 -1.01 -26.33
N GLY A 306 -15.77 -0.85 -25.35
CA GLY A 306 -14.32 -0.95 -25.57
C GLY A 306 -13.89 -2.35 -26.01
N GLU A 307 -14.52 -3.42 -25.53
CA GLU A 307 -14.33 -4.81 -26.00
C GLU A 307 -14.74 -4.99 -27.47
N ASN A 308 -15.75 -4.21 -27.93
CA ASN A 308 -16.21 -4.17 -29.30
C ASN A 308 -15.40 -3.25 -30.21
N GLY A 309 -14.27 -2.70 -29.73
CA GLY A 309 -13.34 -1.91 -30.53
C GLY A 309 -13.59 -0.41 -30.55
N PHE A 310 -14.52 0.10 -29.76
CA PHE A 310 -14.75 1.54 -29.68
C PHE A 310 -13.74 2.21 -28.75
N ALA A 311 -12.98 3.17 -29.27
CA ALA A 311 -12.05 3.98 -28.48
C ALA A 311 -12.75 5.27 -28.01
N PHE A 312 -12.27 5.79 -26.85
CA PHE A 312 -12.75 7.07 -26.28
C PHE A 312 -14.24 7.10 -25.99
N ILE A 313 -14.76 6.01 -25.41
CA ILE A 313 -16.16 5.92 -24.98
C ILE A 313 -16.39 6.84 -23.78
N ASP A 314 -17.39 7.69 -23.92
CA ASP A 314 -17.93 8.53 -22.87
C ASP A 314 -19.39 8.15 -22.64
N VAL A 315 -19.71 7.70 -21.43
CA VAL A 315 -21.05 7.33 -21.01
C VAL A 315 -21.44 8.19 -19.84
N ASP A 316 -22.38 9.09 -20.08
CA ASP A 316 -22.96 9.92 -19.04
C ASP A 316 -24.24 9.29 -18.49
N ILE A 317 -24.59 9.66 -17.27
CA ILE A 317 -25.86 9.29 -16.66
C ILE A 317 -26.71 10.52 -16.42
N GLU A 318 -27.89 10.56 -16.98
CA GLU A 318 -28.92 11.56 -16.70
C GLU A 318 -29.91 10.98 -15.69
N LYS A 319 -30.03 11.65 -14.53
CA LYS A 319 -30.98 11.33 -13.46
C LYS A 319 -32.15 12.28 -13.54
N LYS A 320 -33.37 11.77 -13.61
CA LYS A 320 -34.60 12.55 -13.65
C LYS A 320 -35.45 12.26 -12.41
N PRO A 321 -35.11 12.84 -11.25
CA PRO A 321 -35.86 12.60 -10.03
C PRO A 321 -37.22 13.30 -10.09
N ASN A 322 -38.26 12.60 -9.63
CA ASN A 322 -39.58 13.16 -9.40
C ASN A 322 -39.85 13.23 -7.89
N PRO A 323 -39.76 14.43 -7.27
CA PRO A 323 -39.91 14.58 -5.82
C PRO A 323 -41.32 14.22 -5.32
N GLU A 324 -42.35 14.26 -6.17
CA GLU A 324 -43.71 13.95 -5.74
C GLU A 324 -43.90 12.45 -5.56
N THR A 325 -43.38 11.66 -6.51
CA THR A 325 -43.52 10.20 -6.52
C THR A 325 -42.40 9.45 -5.81
N GLY A 326 -41.25 10.11 -5.58
CA GLY A 326 -40.03 9.45 -5.05
C GLY A 326 -39.42 8.46 -6.06
N ILE A 327 -39.60 8.69 -7.36
CA ILE A 327 -39.08 7.86 -8.45
C ILE A 327 -38.01 8.65 -9.20
N VAL A 328 -36.93 7.99 -9.62
CA VAL A 328 -35.89 8.55 -10.48
C VAL A 328 -35.77 7.74 -11.74
N ASP A 329 -36.03 8.34 -12.90
CA ASP A 329 -35.77 7.72 -14.20
C ASP A 329 -34.31 7.93 -14.60
N ILE A 330 -33.70 6.91 -15.19
CA ILE A 330 -32.27 6.85 -15.50
C ILE A 330 -32.08 6.69 -17.00
N VAL A 331 -31.29 7.58 -17.58
CA VAL A 331 -30.88 7.49 -18.98
C VAL A 331 -29.35 7.42 -19.06
N PHE A 332 -28.83 6.29 -19.55
CA PHE A 332 -27.41 6.18 -19.90
C PHE A 332 -27.19 6.73 -21.29
N LYS A 333 -26.40 7.79 -21.42
CA LYS A 333 -26.13 8.46 -22.70
C LYS A 333 -24.75 8.09 -23.22
N ILE A 334 -24.68 7.36 -24.32
CA ILE A 334 -23.45 7.01 -25.01
C ILE A 334 -23.13 8.08 -26.06
N LYS A 335 -22.04 8.81 -25.86
CA LYS A 335 -21.58 9.81 -26.81
C LYS A 335 -20.92 9.20 -28.04
N ASN A 336 -20.81 9.98 -29.09
CA ASN A 336 -20.27 9.50 -30.40
C ASN A 336 -18.84 8.98 -30.25
N SER A 337 -18.59 7.77 -30.78
CA SER A 337 -17.29 7.12 -30.80
C SER A 337 -17.13 6.28 -32.08
N ARG A 338 -15.89 5.88 -32.40
CA ARG A 338 -15.56 5.06 -33.57
C ARG A 338 -14.72 3.85 -33.18
N ARG A 339 -14.82 2.78 -33.95
CA ARG A 339 -13.89 1.64 -33.85
C ARG A 339 -12.50 2.10 -34.30
N ALA A 340 -11.47 1.67 -33.59
CA ALA A 340 -10.11 2.05 -33.85
C ALA A 340 -9.17 0.85 -33.77
N PHE A 341 -8.02 0.95 -34.49
CA PHE A 341 -6.92 0.00 -34.48
C PHE A 341 -5.72 0.60 -33.77
N ILE A 342 -4.94 -0.24 -33.09
CA ILE A 342 -3.68 0.18 -32.46
C ILE A 342 -2.66 0.43 -33.56
N ASN A 343 -2.18 1.67 -33.66
CA ASN A 343 -1.18 2.06 -34.64
C ASN A 343 0.25 1.80 -34.11
N LYS A 344 0.53 2.21 -32.88
CA LYS A 344 1.86 2.09 -32.26
C LYS A 344 1.73 2.01 -30.74
N ILE A 345 2.63 1.25 -30.12
CA ILE A 345 2.79 1.15 -28.66
C ILE A 345 4.08 1.86 -28.27
N ASP A 346 3.97 2.99 -27.57
CA ASP A 346 5.07 3.78 -27.04
C ASP A 346 5.24 3.53 -25.53
N ILE A 347 6.36 2.92 -25.15
CA ILE A 347 6.72 2.66 -23.75
C ILE A 347 7.63 3.79 -23.27
N LYS A 348 7.33 4.35 -22.09
CA LYS A 348 8.02 5.53 -21.55
C LYS A 348 8.41 5.33 -20.08
N ASN A 349 9.54 5.94 -19.72
CA ASN A 349 10.09 6.01 -18.36
C ASN A 349 10.56 4.66 -17.76
N ASN A 350 10.78 3.66 -18.62
CA ASN A 350 11.39 2.39 -18.24
C ASN A 350 12.93 2.51 -18.32
N THR A 351 13.54 3.11 -17.31
CA THR A 351 15.00 3.39 -17.29
C THR A 351 15.84 2.18 -16.91
N ARG A 352 15.27 1.22 -16.18
CA ARG A 352 15.91 -0.02 -15.71
C ARG A 352 15.36 -1.25 -16.39
N THR A 353 14.03 -1.33 -16.52
CA THR A 353 13.33 -2.50 -17.06
C THR A 353 13.39 -2.49 -18.59
N TYR A 354 13.83 -3.60 -19.18
CA TYR A 354 13.86 -3.74 -20.63
C TYR A 354 12.47 -3.68 -21.24
N ASP A 355 12.33 -3.04 -22.40
CA ASP A 355 11.09 -2.95 -23.20
C ASP A 355 10.38 -4.30 -23.35
N LYS A 356 11.14 -5.36 -23.67
CA LYS A 356 10.60 -6.70 -23.85
C LYS A 356 9.89 -7.24 -22.61
N VAL A 357 10.32 -6.83 -21.40
CA VAL A 357 9.67 -7.24 -20.14
C VAL A 357 8.30 -6.59 -20.01
N ILE A 358 8.15 -5.37 -20.48
CA ILE A 358 6.88 -4.66 -20.47
C ILE A 358 5.99 -5.22 -21.57
N ARG A 359 6.48 -5.30 -22.81
CA ARG A 359 5.71 -5.78 -23.99
C ARG A 359 5.12 -7.17 -23.79
N ARG A 360 5.86 -8.14 -23.22
CA ARG A 360 5.37 -9.50 -22.97
C ARG A 360 4.22 -9.60 -21.96
N ASN A 361 4.02 -8.54 -21.17
CA ASN A 361 2.91 -8.42 -20.22
C ASN A 361 1.70 -7.67 -20.79
N LEU A 362 1.78 -7.17 -22.03
CA LEU A 362 0.65 -6.59 -22.75
C LEU A 362 -0.19 -7.71 -23.38
N ASN A 363 -1.50 -7.58 -23.31
CA ASN A 363 -2.47 -8.51 -23.90
C ASN A 363 -2.96 -8.03 -25.27
N PHE A 364 -2.21 -7.14 -25.91
CA PHE A 364 -2.49 -6.54 -27.23
C PHE A 364 -1.19 -6.21 -27.94
N ASP A 365 -1.25 -6.20 -29.26
CA ASP A 365 -0.14 -5.86 -30.15
C ASP A 365 -0.50 -4.70 -31.09
N GLU A 366 0.49 -4.17 -31.81
CA GLU A 366 0.29 -3.19 -32.86
C GLU A 366 -0.53 -3.83 -34.00
N GLN A 367 -1.48 -3.08 -34.58
CA GLN A 367 -2.47 -3.47 -35.56
C GLN A 367 -3.69 -4.25 -35.00
N ASP A 368 -3.71 -4.60 -33.73
CA ASP A 368 -4.91 -5.15 -33.09
C ASP A 368 -6.06 -4.14 -33.07
N ILE A 369 -7.30 -4.66 -33.03
CA ILE A 369 -8.45 -3.82 -32.74
C ILE A 369 -8.32 -3.31 -31.28
N TYR A 370 -8.53 -2.01 -31.13
CA TYR A 370 -8.55 -1.41 -29.78
C TYR A 370 -9.53 -2.17 -28.87
N ASN A 371 -9.10 -2.43 -27.65
CA ASN A 371 -9.95 -3.08 -26.65
C ASN A 371 -9.57 -2.57 -25.26
N SER A 372 -10.45 -1.78 -24.65
CA SER A 372 -10.22 -1.16 -23.36
C SER A 372 -10.02 -2.15 -22.21
N ALA A 373 -10.66 -3.32 -22.26
CA ALA A 373 -10.50 -4.35 -21.26
C ALA A 373 -9.10 -4.99 -21.34
N ARG A 374 -8.58 -5.19 -22.56
CA ARG A 374 -7.19 -5.68 -22.75
C ARG A 374 -6.18 -4.66 -22.27
N LEU A 375 -6.40 -3.37 -22.48
CA LEU A 375 -5.52 -2.31 -21.96
C LEU A 375 -5.51 -2.34 -20.44
N LYS A 376 -6.72 -2.37 -19.80
CA LYS A 376 -6.85 -2.39 -18.34
C LYS A 376 -6.27 -3.67 -17.73
N SER A 377 -6.48 -4.83 -18.34
CA SER A 377 -5.89 -6.07 -17.86
C SER A 377 -4.36 -6.08 -18.02
N SER A 378 -3.82 -5.46 -19.06
CA SER A 378 -2.37 -5.27 -19.24
C SER A 378 -1.79 -4.31 -18.21
N GLU A 379 -2.49 -3.22 -17.90
CA GLU A 379 -2.12 -2.27 -16.84
C GLU A 379 -2.03 -2.98 -15.49
N GLN A 380 -3.07 -3.75 -15.17
CA GLN A 380 -3.12 -4.55 -13.95
C GLN A 380 -2.00 -5.60 -13.90
N LYS A 381 -1.79 -6.34 -14.99
CA LYS A 381 -0.74 -7.35 -15.10
C LYS A 381 0.66 -6.76 -14.93
N LEU A 382 0.92 -5.61 -15.53
CA LEU A 382 2.17 -4.87 -15.34
C LEU A 382 2.34 -4.39 -13.89
N TYR A 383 1.28 -3.85 -13.28
CA TYR A 383 1.30 -3.43 -11.89
C TYR A 383 1.58 -4.61 -10.94
N GLU A 384 0.97 -5.76 -11.19
CA GLU A 384 1.14 -7.00 -10.42
C GLU A 384 2.55 -7.59 -10.51
N THR A 385 3.36 -7.22 -11.52
CA THR A 385 4.79 -7.60 -11.56
C THR A 385 5.55 -7.06 -10.34
N GLY A 386 5.06 -5.98 -9.72
CA GLY A 386 5.72 -5.32 -8.61
C GLY A 386 6.93 -4.48 -9.00
N PHE A 387 7.20 -4.28 -10.30
CA PHE A 387 8.34 -3.48 -10.79
C PHE A 387 8.05 -1.98 -10.82
N PHE A 388 6.77 -1.62 -10.81
CA PHE A 388 6.30 -0.26 -11.02
C PHE A 388 5.49 0.23 -9.82
N GLU A 389 5.70 1.49 -9.44
CA GLU A 389 4.88 2.21 -8.47
C GLU A 389 3.53 2.58 -9.07
N SER A 390 3.55 2.98 -10.36
CA SER A 390 2.35 3.22 -11.13
C SER A 390 2.54 2.78 -12.59
N VAL A 391 1.45 2.32 -13.18
CA VAL A 391 1.36 2.00 -14.61
C VAL A 391 0.13 2.70 -15.14
N LYS A 392 0.27 3.41 -16.25
CA LYS A 392 -0.85 4.06 -16.93
C LYS A 392 -0.79 3.74 -18.42
N ILE A 393 -1.79 3.02 -18.90
CA ILE A 393 -1.95 2.71 -20.31
C ILE A 393 -3.09 3.56 -20.87
N SER A 394 -2.78 4.45 -21.81
CA SER A 394 -3.78 5.37 -22.34
C SER A 394 -3.74 5.45 -23.87
N PRO A 395 -4.92 5.40 -24.53
CA PRO A 395 -5.02 5.64 -25.95
C PRO A 395 -4.83 7.13 -26.25
N LYS A 396 -4.12 7.43 -27.35
CA LYS A 396 -3.98 8.77 -27.93
C LYS A 396 -4.46 8.77 -29.37
N PRO A 397 -5.29 9.72 -29.77
CA PRO A 397 -5.74 9.82 -31.15
C PRO A 397 -4.54 10.09 -32.08
N VAL A 398 -4.58 9.52 -33.27
CA VAL A 398 -3.60 9.83 -34.34
C VAL A 398 -4.19 10.98 -35.14
N PHE A 399 -3.43 12.08 -35.26
CA PHE A 399 -3.88 13.24 -35.96
C PHE A 399 -4.15 12.92 -37.47
N GLY A 400 -5.35 13.29 -37.95
CA GLY A 400 -5.77 13.05 -39.33
C GLY A 400 -6.18 11.59 -39.66
N VAL A 401 -6.12 10.66 -38.72
CA VAL A 401 -6.48 9.24 -38.93
C VAL A 401 -7.42 8.78 -37.81
N PRO A 402 -8.74 8.98 -37.94
CA PRO A 402 -9.69 8.80 -36.84
C PRO A 402 -9.98 7.33 -36.45
N ASP A 403 -9.56 6.38 -37.27
CA ASP A 403 -9.67 4.92 -37.03
C ASP A 403 -8.40 4.31 -36.42
N LYS A 404 -7.42 5.15 -36.01
CA LYS A 404 -6.17 4.70 -35.39
C LYS A 404 -5.91 5.39 -34.06
N VAL A 405 -5.36 4.61 -33.11
CA VAL A 405 -4.93 5.08 -31.81
C VAL A 405 -3.49 4.65 -31.53
N ASN A 406 -2.68 5.54 -31.00
CA ASN A 406 -1.40 5.17 -30.37
C ASN A 406 -1.66 4.82 -28.92
N ILE A 407 -0.97 3.82 -28.42
CA ILE A 407 -1.06 3.45 -27.00
C ILE A 407 0.21 3.91 -26.29
N ASP A 408 0.05 4.86 -25.37
CA ASP A 408 1.12 5.26 -24.47
C ASP A 408 1.10 4.37 -23.22
N VAL A 409 2.18 3.61 -23.01
CA VAL A 409 2.44 2.85 -21.80
C VAL A 409 3.44 3.64 -20.95
N ASN A 410 2.94 4.36 -19.97
CA ASN A 410 3.75 5.20 -19.09
C ASN A 410 3.92 4.50 -17.73
N VAL A 411 5.16 4.19 -17.36
CA VAL A 411 5.47 3.49 -16.11
C VAL A 411 6.30 4.38 -15.20
N ALA A 412 6.09 4.25 -13.90
CA ALA A 412 6.98 4.80 -12.88
C ALA A 412 7.64 3.62 -12.16
N GLU A 413 8.94 3.45 -12.35
CA GLU A 413 9.69 2.35 -11.76
C GLU A 413 9.92 2.56 -10.26
N LYS A 414 9.82 1.49 -9.48
CA LYS A 414 10.20 1.48 -8.06
C LYS A 414 11.39 0.56 -7.79
N SER A 415 11.92 0.59 -6.60
CA SER A 415 12.91 -0.40 -6.17
C SER A 415 12.27 -1.78 -6.16
N THR A 416 12.92 -2.75 -6.81
CA THR A 416 12.47 -4.15 -6.91
C THR A 416 13.25 -5.07 -5.97
N GLY A 417 14.26 -4.50 -5.29
CA GLY A 417 15.00 -5.16 -4.22
C GLY A 417 14.21 -5.17 -2.92
N GLU A 418 14.06 -6.33 -2.33
CA GLU A 418 13.39 -6.55 -1.05
C GLU A 418 14.42 -7.06 -0.03
N LEU A 419 14.49 -6.42 1.12
CA LEU A 419 15.22 -6.89 2.29
C LEU A 419 14.18 -7.28 3.34
N SER A 420 14.16 -8.56 3.72
CA SER A 420 13.30 -9.07 4.77
C SER A 420 14.10 -9.45 6.01
N LEU A 421 13.66 -8.96 7.15
CA LEU A 421 14.17 -9.34 8.46
C LEU A 421 12.99 -9.82 9.29
N GLY A 422 13.02 -11.08 9.68
CA GLY A 422 11.97 -11.69 10.47
C GLY A 422 12.52 -12.20 11.80
N ALA A 423 11.76 -12.01 12.86
CA ALA A 423 12.03 -12.63 14.15
C ALA A 423 10.72 -13.03 14.80
N GLY A 424 10.73 -14.14 15.51
CA GLY A 424 9.50 -14.57 16.16
C GLY A 424 9.73 -15.76 17.08
N TRP A 425 8.61 -16.22 17.63
CA TRP A 425 8.57 -17.43 18.45
C TRP A 425 7.31 -18.22 18.14
N SER A 426 7.41 -19.51 18.09
CA SER A 426 6.24 -20.39 17.99
C SER A 426 6.42 -21.64 18.83
N SER A 427 5.32 -22.29 19.19
CA SER A 427 5.34 -23.55 19.91
C SER A 427 6.08 -24.66 19.13
N LEU A 428 6.08 -24.58 17.79
CA LEU A 428 6.74 -25.53 16.91
C LEU A 428 8.23 -25.18 16.70
N ASN A 429 8.53 -24.00 16.18
CA ASN A 429 9.87 -23.59 15.78
C ASN A 429 10.71 -23.00 16.91
N LYS A 430 10.09 -22.82 18.11
CA LYS A 430 10.71 -22.05 19.21
C LYS A 430 11.04 -20.64 18.76
N GLY A 431 12.12 -20.05 19.20
CA GLY A 431 12.64 -18.80 18.66
C GLY A 431 13.14 -18.98 17.24
N PHE A 432 12.88 -18.03 16.36
CA PHE A 432 13.42 -18.01 15.02
C PHE A 432 13.85 -16.61 14.59
N LEU A 433 14.86 -16.58 13.73
CA LEU A 433 15.34 -15.41 13.00
C LEU A 433 15.36 -15.76 11.51
N GLU A 434 14.86 -14.84 10.69
CA GLU A 434 14.86 -14.97 9.24
C GLU A 434 15.51 -13.75 8.62
N PHE A 435 16.36 -13.98 7.65
CA PHE A 435 16.96 -12.96 6.82
C PHE A 435 16.72 -13.31 5.36
N GLY A 436 16.23 -12.36 4.58
CA GLY A 436 16.04 -12.54 3.14
C GLY A 436 16.48 -11.30 2.37
N ILE A 437 17.11 -11.54 1.25
CA ILE A 437 17.36 -10.53 0.22
C ILE A 437 16.87 -11.06 -1.12
N LYS A 438 16.09 -10.29 -1.83
CA LYS A 438 15.47 -10.70 -3.08
C LYS A 438 15.44 -9.53 -4.05
N GLU A 439 15.86 -9.77 -5.28
CA GLU A 439 15.71 -8.84 -6.39
C GLU A 439 14.73 -9.45 -7.40
N ASN A 440 13.58 -8.78 -7.59
CA ASN A 440 12.49 -9.29 -8.44
C ASN A 440 12.66 -8.91 -9.93
N ASN A 441 13.49 -7.94 -10.23
CA ASN A 441 13.79 -7.50 -11.59
C ASN A 441 15.31 -7.47 -11.85
N PHE A 442 15.95 -8.62 -11.59
CA PHE A 442 17.40 -8.73 -11.69
C PHE A 442 17.90 -8.31 -13.06
N MET A 443 18.82 -7.35 -13.09
CA MET A 443 19.35 -6.71 -14.30
C MET A 443 18.28 -6.14 -15.25
N GLY A 444 17.09 -5.78 -14.76
CA GLY A 444 16.01 -5.24 -15.60
C GLY A 444 15.31 -6.27 -16.51
N LYS A 445 15.62 -7.54 -16.38
CA LYS A 445 15.14 -8.62 -17.26
C LYS A 445 13.86 -9.30 -16.75
N GLY A 446 13.33 -8.85 -15.61
CA GLY A 446 12.18 -9.48 -14.95
C GLY A 446 12.53 -10.84 -14.33
N GLN A 447 13.81 -11.13 -14.15
CA GLN A 447 14.31 -12.32 -13.44
C GLN A 447 14.27 -12.09 -11.95
N THR A 448 14.12 -13.15 -11.16
CA THR A 448 14.20 -13.08 -9.71
C THR A 448 15.45 -13.77 -9.21
N LEU A 449 16.23 -13.08 -8.39
CA LEU A 449 17.35 -13.66 -7.64
C LEU A 449 17.07 -13.45 -6.14
N GLY A 450 17.04 -14.51 -5.37
CA GLY A 450 16.76 -14.46 -3.95
C GLY A 450 17.70 -15.31 -3.12
N PHE A 451 18.06 -14.81 -1.95
CA PHE A 451 18.73 -15.55 -0.89
C PHE A 451 17.90 -15.44 0.37
N THR A 452 17.65 -16.56 1.03
CA THR A 452 16.98 -16.61 2.33
C THR A 452 17.76 -17.46 3.30
N SER A 453 17.78 -17.05 4.56
CA SER A 453 18.30 -17.87 5.65
C SER A 453 17.36 -17.81 6.84
N THR A 454 17.09 -18.96 7.44
CA THR A 454 16.25 -19.11 8.63
C THR A 454 17.03 -19.86 9.70
N PHE A 455 17.05 -19.33 10.91
CA PHE A 455 17.63 -19.97 12.08
C PHE A 455 16.52 -20.14 13.11
N SER A 456 16.32 -21.36 13.58
CA SER A 456 15.33 -21.63 14.63
C SER A 456 15.77 -22.73 15.58
N GLY A 457 14.98 -22.92 16.63
CA GLY A 457 15.22 -24.01 17.56
C GLY A 457 15.10 -25.41 16.94
N THR A 458 14.37 -25.54 15.81
CA THR A 458 14.09 -26.83 15.15
C THR A 458 14.69 -26.96 13.77
N GLN A 459 15.11 -25.85 13.14
CA GLN A 459 15.72 -25.89 11.82
C GLN A 459 16.65 -24.71 11.56
N ASN A 460 17.68 -24.97 10.75
CA ASN A 460 18.46 -23.94 10.09
C ASN A 460 18.35 -24.16 8.57
N ASN A 461 18.09 -23.11 7.80
CA ASN A 461 17.90 -23.22 6.37
C ASN A 461 18.58 -22.07 5.64
N PHE A 462 19.25 -22.39 4.52
CA PHE A 462 19.85 -21.43 3.59
C PHE A 462 19.41 -21.80 2.19
N SER A 463 18.90 -20.83 1.43
CA SER A 463 18.43 -21.07 0.08
C SER A 463 18.82 -19.93 -0.83
N LEU A 464 19.42 -20.26 -1.96
CA LEU A 464 19.68 -19.38 -3.08
C LEU A 464 18.79 -19.80 -4.25
N SER A 465 17.97 -18.90 -4.78
CA SER A 465 17.01 -19.19 -5.85
C SER A 465 17.17 -18.18 -6.99
N PHE A 466 17.24 -18.70 -8.21
CA PHE A 466 17.16 -17.90 -9.44
C PHE A 466 15.98 -18.38 -10.26
N VAL A 467 15.16 -17.44 -10.75
CA VAL A 467 13.97 -17.72 -11.56
C VAL A 467 13.93 -16.80 -12.78
N GLU A 468 13.84 -17.38 -13.96
CA GLU A 468 13.50 -16.72 -15.22
C GLU A 468 12.04 -17.05 -15.55
N PRO A 469 11.11 -16.10 -15.46
CA PRO A 469 9.70 -16.36 -15.72
C PRO A 469 9.36 -16.59 -17.19
N TYR A 470 10.22 -16.17 -18.11
CA TYR A 470 10.03 -16.28 -19.56
C TYR A 470 11.26 -16.89 -20.26
N LEU A 471 11.52 -18.16 -19.93
CA LEU A 471 12.64 -18.89 -20.49
C LEU A 471 12.50 -19.00 -22.03
N PHE A 472 13.56 -18.62 -22.75
CA PHE A 472 13.58 -18.54 -24.22
C PHE A 472 12.51 -17.58 -24.81
N ASP A 473 12.18 -16.51 -24.07
CA ASP A 473 11.13 -15.54 -24.43
C ASP A 473 9.73 -16.17 -24.66
N ARG A 474 9.46 -17.30 -24.00
CA ARG A 474 8.15 -17.98 -23.99
C ARG A 474 7.56 -17.91 -22.58
N ASP A 475 6.25 -18.07 -22.47
CA ASP A 475 5.56 -18.20 -21.17
C ASP A 475 5.88 -19.56 -20.52
N LEU A 476 7.16 -19.70 -20.22
CA LEU A 476 7.78 -20.88 -19.64
C LEU A 476 8.73 -20.43 -18.50
N MET A 477 8.36 -20.72 -17.28
CA MET A 477 9.24 -20.44 -16.13
C MET A 477 10.36 -21.45 -16.06
N GLY A 478 11.61 -20.98 -15.97
CA GLY A 478 12.78 -21.78 -15.62
C GLY A 478 13.39 -21.30 -14.31
N GLY A 479 13.99 -22.17 -13.53
CA GLY A 479 14.64 -21.77 -12.28
C GLY A 479 15.63 -22.78 -11.75
N ILE A 480 16.49 -22.31 -10.85
CA ILE A 480 17.50 -23.10 -10.15
C ILE A 480 17.48 -22.71 -8.68
N ASP A 481 17.43 -23.72 -7.79
CA ASP A 481 17.60 -23.54 -6.35
C ASP A 481 18.84 -24.31 -5.89
N ALA A 482 19.66 -23.68 -5.06
CA ALA A 482 20.69 -24.33 -4.26
C ALA A 482 20.33 -24.10 -2.78
N TYR A 483 20.34 -25.17 -2.00
CA TYR A 483 19.92 -25.06 -0.61
C TYR A 483 20.72 -25.97 0.31
N TYR A 484 20.86 -25.50 1.54
CA TYR A 484 21.31 -26.29 2.68
C TYR A 484 20.26 -26.16 3.79
N SER A 485 19.86 -27.29 4.37
CA SER A 485 18.94 -27.30 5.50
C SER A 485 19.39 -28.32 6.55
N GLN A 486 19.28 -27.93 7.80
CA GLN A 486 19.46 -28.78 8.96
C GLN A 486 18.15 -28.82 9.73
N TYR A 487 17.59 -30.01 9.88
CA TYR A 487 16.41 -30.25 10.70
C TYR A 487 16.79 -30.96 11.99
N LYS A 488 16.46 -30.36 13.14
CA LYS A 488 16.78 -30.88 14.48
C LYS A 488 15.61 -31.72 14.99
N TYR A 489 15.61 -32.98 14.57
CA TYR A 489 14.53 -33.92 14.93
C TYR A 489 14.94 -34.90 16.04
N SER A 490 16.01 -34.62 16.80
CA SER A 490 16.51 -35.46 17.89
C SER A 490 15.43 -35.81 18.92
N SER A 491 14.46 -34.92 19.19
CA SER A 491 13.34 -35.19 20.09
C SER A 491 12.24 -36.09 19.49
N THR A 492 12.05 -36.10 18.17
CA THR A 492 10.96 -36.81 17.48
C THR A 492 11.44 -38.08 16.80
N TYR A 493 12.60 -38.03 16.17
CA TYR A 493 13.22 -39.16 15.47
C TYR A 493 14.42 -39.79 16.20
N GLY A 494 15.03 -39.05 17.13
CA GLY A 494 16.27 -39.45 17.78
C GLY A 494 17.52 -39.16 16.97
N TYR A 495 17.43 -38.36 15.91
CA TYR A 495 18.55 -37.88 15.11
C TYR A 495 18.16 -36.58 14.38
N ASP A 496 19.17 -35.83 13.93
CA ASP A 496 19.00 -34.65 13.10
C ASP A 496 19.26 -35.01 11.63
N ILE A 497 18.84 -34.16 10.71
CA ILE A 497 18.97 -34.37 9.26
C ILE A 497 19.60 -33.14 8.63
N ASP A 498 20.80 -33.31 8.06
CA ASP A 498 21.47 -32.30 7.27
C ASP A 498 21.27 -32.61 5.79
N THR A 499 20.86 -31.60 5.01
CA THR A 499 20.59 -31.75 3.58
C THR A 499 21.27 -30.64 2.79
N ILE A 500 22.01 -31.00 1.77
CA ILE A 500 22.50 -30.09 0.74
C ILE A 500 21.95 -30.53 -0.61
N GLY A 501 21.44 -29.58 -1.40
CA GLY A 501 20.79 -29.94 -2.65
C GLY A 501 20.77 -28.84 -3.71
N LEU A 502 20.56 -29.29 -4.94
CA LEU A 502 20.33 -28.48 -6.12
C LEU A 502 19.03 -28.92 -6.79
N ALA A 503 18.23 -27.97 -7.27
CA ALA A 503 17.01 -28.27 -7.98
C ALA A 503 16.83 -27.36 -9.21
N PHE A 504 16.45 -27.97 -10.34
CA PHE A 504 16.04 -27.30 -11.55
C PHE A 504 14.50 -27.29 -11.60
N LYS A 505 13.93 -26.16 -11.93
CA LYS A 505 12.49 -25.96 -12.03
C LYS A 505 12.11 -25.61 -13.46
N LEU A 506 11.01 -26.16 -13.91
CA LEU A 506 10.36 -25.81 -15.16
C LEU A 506 8.86 -25.70 -14.92
N GLY A 507 8.19 -24.70 -15.49
CA GLY A 507 6.77 -24.56 -15.25
C GLY A 507 6.08 -23.64 -16.23
N TRP A 508 4.78 -23.86 -16.42
CA TRP A 508 3.95 -23.03 -17.26
C TRP A 508 2.51 -22.95 -16.71
N ASN A 509 1.79 -21.95 -17.20
CA ASN A 509 0.37 -21.80 -16.94
C ASN A 509 -0.40 -22.19 -18.20
N TYR A 510 -1.38 -23.06 -18.07
CA TYR A 510 -2.30 -23.40 -19.18
C TYR A 510 -3.34 -22.30 -19.39
N ASN A 511 -3.75 -21.68 -18.28
CA ASN A 511 -4.65 -20.52 -18.21
C ASN A 511 -4.48 -19.83 -16.85
N ASP A 512 -5.30 -18.83 -16.56
CA ASP A 512 -5.26 -18.06 -15.31
C ASP A 512 -5.52 -18.92 -14.05
N HIS A 513 -6.11 -20.10 -14.23
CA HIS A 513 -6.48 -20.99 -13.12
C HIS A 513 -5.58 -22.21 -13.00
N LEU A 514 -5.07 -22.77 -14.11
CA LEU A 514 -4.36 -24.04 -14.13
C LEU A 514 -2.88 -23.87 -14.44
N SER A 515 -2.04 -24.33 -13.54
CA SER A 515 -0.57 -24.31 -13.69
C SER A 515 0.04 -25.67 -13.45
N GLN A 516 1.17 -25.95 -14.12
CA GLN A 516 1.99 -27.14 -13.93
C GLN A 516 3.45 -26.74 -13.70
N ARG A 517 4.08 -27.42 -12.77
CA ARG A 517 5.50 -27.22 -12.40
C ARG A 517 6.19 -28.55 -12.32
N PHE A 518 7.40 -28.64 -12.88
CA PHE A 518 8.33 -29.75 -12.74
C PHE A 518 9.53 -29.34 -11.93
N ARG A 519 10.09 -30.27 -11.19
CA ARG A 519 11.28 -30.07 -10.39
C ARG A 519 12.19 -31.28 -10.46
N LEU A 520 13.34 -31.14 -11.09
CA LEU A 520 14.41 -32.14 -11.05
C LEU A 520 15.38 -31.75 -9.93
N SER A 521 15.57 -32.58 -8.94
CA SER A 521 16.42 -32.27 -7.80
C SER A 521 17.38 -33.41 -7.46
N GLY A 522 18.62 -33.03 -7.13
CA GLY A 522 19.63 -33.90 -6.51
C GLY A 522 19.98 -33.35 -5.14
N LYS A 523 19.95 -34.19 -4.12
CA LYS A 523 20.35 -33.82 -2.76
C LYS A 523 21.17 -34.95 -2.11
N ASN A 524 22.09 -34.55 -1.24
CA ASN A 524 22.67 -35.43 -0.23
C ASN A 524 21.93 -35.17 1.10
N GLU A 525 21.48 -36.21 1.75
CA GLU A 525 20.76 -36.20 3.02
C GLU A 525 21.52 -37.07 4.01
N LYS A 526 22.09 -36.43 5.02
CA LYS A 526 22.90 -37.06 6.06
C LYS A 526 22.21 -36.98 7.41
N MET A 527 22.03 -38.09 8.07
CA MET A 527 21.53 -38.17 9.43
C MET A 527 22.65 -38.02 10.43
N THR A 528 22.50 -37.09 11.36
CA THR A 528 23.52 -36.69 12.34
C THR A 528 22.92 -36.69 13.75
N ASN A 529 23.75 -36.55 14.78
CA ASN A 529 23.34 -36.54 16.19
C ASN A 529 22.43 -37.72 16.57
N ILE A 530 22.79 -38.92 16.14
CA ILE A 530 22.04 -40.16 16.34
C ILE A 530 22.09 -40.52 17.81
N SER A 531 20.93 -40.71 18.46
CA SER A 531 20.85 -41.08 19.85
C SER A 531 21.17 -42.56 20.08
N ASP A 532 22.04 -42.86 21.03
CA ASP A 532 22.41 -44.21 21.45
C ASP A 532 21.21 -45.02 22.00
N SER A 533 20.12 -44.36 22.37
CA SER A 533 18.92 -45.02 22.90
C SER A 533 17.95 -45.53 21.82
N LEU A 534 18.30 -45.43 20.54
CA LEU A 534 17.47 -45.90 19.45
C LEU A 534 17.53 -47.46 19.34
N SER A 535 16.34 -48.07 19.24
CA SER A 535 16.25 -49.51 18.92
C SER A 535 16.70 -49.80 17.48
N SER A 536 17.01 -51.04 17.17
CA SER A 536 17.37 -51.47 15.82
C SER A 536 16.34 -51.12 14.79
N GLN A 537 15.02 -51.19 15.13
CA GLN A 537 13.92 -50.77 14.26
C GLN A 537 13.89 -49.26 14.01
N LEU A 538 14.33 -48.48 15.00
CA LEU A 538 14.43 -47.01 14.86
C LEU A 538 15.66 -46.54 14.09
N LEU A 539 16.70 -47.37 14.07
CA LEU A 539 17.93 -47.18 13.26
C LEU A 539 17.71 -47.58 11.79
N GLU A 540 16.62 -48.30 11.49
CA GLU A 540 16.32 -48.71 10.12
C GLU A 540 16.09 -47.47 9.23
N GLY A 541 16.84 -47.36 8.14
CA GLY A 541 16.83 -46.21 7.25
C GLY A 541 17.56 -44.96 7.76
N VAL A 542 18.36 -45.08 8.82
CA VAL A 542 19.31 -44.04 9.25
C VAL A 542 20.61 -44.20 8.45
N GLY A 543 21.10 -43.12 7.85
CA GLY A 543 22.29 -43.16 7.00
C GLY A 543 22.61 -41.85 6.30
N ASP A 544 23.46 -41.96 5.29
CA ASP A 544 23.83 -40.90 4.36
C ASP A 544 23.37 -41.29 2.96
N TYR A 545 22.51 -40.49 2.33
CA TYR A 545 21.80 -40.83 1.11
C TYR A 545 21.91 -39.76 0.05
N ASN A 546 22.28 -40.15 -1.17
CA ASN A 546 22.14 -39.35 -2.36
C ASN A 546 20.78 -39.62 -2.97
N VAL A 547 19.95 -38.57 -3.12
CA VAL A 547 18.58 -38.72 -3.58
C VAL A 547 18.36 -37.87 -4.82
N PHE A 548 18.01 -38.52 -5.93
CA PHE A 548 17.59 -37.82 -7.15
C PHE A 548 16.11 -38.00 -7.36
N LYS A 549 15.40 -36.84 -7.54
CA LYS A 549 13.93 -36.84 -7.66
C LYS A 549 13.49 -36.02 -8.86
N LEU A 550 12.46 -36.53 -9.54
CA LEU A 550 11.61 -35.76 -10.45
C LEU A 550 10.26 -35.54 -9.79
N GLY A 551 9.96 -34.28 -9.52
CA GLY A 551 8.69 -33.86 -8.99
C GLY A 551 7.82 -33.21 -10.07
N GLN A 552 6.53 -33.38 -9.97
CA GLN A 552 5.50 -32.68 -10.75
C GLN A 552 4.45 -32.15 -9.80
N THR A 553 3.99 -30.91 -10.01
CA THR A 553 2.87 -30.33 -9.27
C THR A 553 1.91 -29.69 -10.26
N ILE A 554 0.65 -30.05 -10.18
CA ILE A 554 -0.46 -29.44 -10.92
C ILE A 554 -1.30 -28.67 -9.90
N THR A 555 -1.56 -27.40 -10.16
CA THR A 555 -2.37 -26.56 -9.27
C THR A 555 -3.50 -25.91 -10.06
N TYR A 556 -4.71 -26.12 -9.59
CA TYR A 556 -5.88 -25.37 -10.00
C TYR A 556 -6.24 -24.36 -8.92
N ARG A 557 -6.38 -23.08 -9.30
CA ARG A 557 -6.67 -21.98 -8.38
C ARG A 557 -7.79 -21.11 -8.96
N ASP A 558 -8.84 -20.95 -8.19
CA ASP A 558 -9.92 -20.00 -8.46
C ASP A 558 -10.20 -19.24 -7.14
N GLN A 559 -9.40 -18.21 -6.92
CA GLN A 559 -9.46 -17.40 -5.70
C GLN A 559 -9.52 -15.93 -6.06
N THR A 560 -10.45 -15.22 -5.45
CA THR A 560 -10.51 -13.76 -5.43
C THR A 560 -9.92 -13.23 -4.13
N ILE A 561 -9.21 -12.10 -4.22
CA ILE A 561 -8.62 -11.42 -3.08
C ILE A 561 -9.40 -10.13 -2.85
N ASP A 562 -9.99 -9.98 -1.68
CA ASP A 562 -10.52 -8.71 -1.22
C ASP A 562 -9.39 -7.95 -0.51
N PHE A 563 -8.80 -6.98 -1.19
CA PHE A 563 -7.69 -6.18 -0.66
C PHE A 563 -8.11 -5.25 0.48
N VAL A 564 -9.40 -4.91 0.58
CA VAL A 564 -9.91 -4.03 1.65
C VAL A 564 -9.93 -4.77 2.98
N ASN A 565 -10.44 -6.01 2.96
CA ASN A 565 -10.59 -6.83 4.16
C ASN A 565 -9.43 -7.82 4.36
N ASP A 566 -8.43 -7.82 3.45
CA ASP A 566 -7.33 -8.80 3.42
C ASP A 566 -7.83 -10.25 3.49
N THR A 567 -8.90 -10.53 2.74
CA THR A 567 -9.58 -11.83 2.76
C THR A 567 -9.47 -12.51 1.39
N ARG A 568 -9.36 -13.84 1.41
CA ARG A 568 -9.35 -14.66 0.20
C ARG A 568 -10.60 -15.51 0.18
N GLN A 569 -11.30 -15.51 -0.94
CA GLN A 569 -12.47 -16.36 -1.18
C GLN A 569 -12.23 -17.23 -2.40
N GLY A 570 -12.76 -18.45 -2.40
CA GLY A 570 -12.60 -19.40 -3.49
C GLY A 570 -11.81 -20.64 -3.10
N TYR A 571 -11.29 -21.36 -4.06
CA TYR A 571 -10.64 -22.63 -3.81
C TYR A 571 -9.30 -22.78 -4.53
N ILE A 572 -8.45 -23.64 -3.95
CA ILE A 572 -7.18 -24.09 -4.53
C ILE A 572 -7.08 -25.59 -4.34
N VAL A 573 -6.73 -26.30 -5.41
CA VAL A 573 -6.46 -27.74 -5.40
C VAL A 573 -5.09 -27.96 -6.00
N SER A 574 -4.23 -28.73 -5.31
CA SER A 574 -2.91 -29.08 -5.81
C SER A 574 -2.69 -30.58 -5.71
N TYR A 575 -2.18 -31.16 -6.77
CA TYR A 575 -1.73 -32.54 -6.83
C TYR A 575 -0.23 -32.57 -7.14
N SER A 576 0.54 -33.27 -6.33
CA SER A 576 1.98 -33.42 -6.49
C SER A 576 2.37 -34.87 -6.55
N THR A 577 3.31 -35.21 -7.44
CA THR A 577 3.97 -36.51 -7.51
C THR A 577 5.46 -36.30 -7.49
N ASP A 578 6.17 -36.98 -6.58
CA ASP A 578 7.63 -37.07 -6.54
C ASP A 578 8.04 -38.54 -6.85
N TYR A 579 8.85 -38.69 -7.87
CA TYR A 579 9.48 -39.97 -8.21
C TYR A 579 10.99 -39.90 -7.87
N ALA A 580 11.45 -40.75 -6.98
CA ALA A 580 12.86 -40.97 -6.68
C ALA A 580 13.29 -42.31 -7.24
N GLY A 581 14.43 -42.36 -7.98
CA GLY A 581 14.85 -43.60 -8.62
C GLY A 581 15.74 -43.44 -9.84
N PHE A 582 16.20 -42.22 -10.14
CA PHE A 582 17.12 -41.95 -11.27
C PHE A 582 18.61 -42.16 -10.95
N GLY A 583 18.93 -43.14 -10.13
CA GLY A 583 20.20 -43.28 -9.48
C GLY A 583 20.14 -42.71 -8.05
N GLY A 584 21.19 -42.96 -7.26
CA GLY A 584 21.17 -42.64 -5.83
C GLY A 584 20.63 -43.81 -5.01
N ASP A 585 20.32 -43.50 -3.73
CA ASP A 585 20.18 -44.55 -2.70
C ASP A 585 18.72 -44.77 -2.28
N LYS A 586 17.76 -43.95 -2.80
CA LYS A 586 16.35 -44.04 -2.45
C LYS A 586 15.45 -44.20 -3.67
N TYR A 587 14.53 -45.17 -3.58
CA TYR A 587 13.61 -45.56 -4.67
C TYR A 587 12.14 -45.52 -4.16
N PHE A 588 11.41 -44.47 -4.48
CA PHE A 588 10.03 -44.34 -4.08
C PHE A 588 9.20 -43.46 -5.03
N ILE A 589 7.89 -43.61 -4.94
CA ILE A 589 6.92 -42.65 -5.48
C ILE A 589 6.08 -42.08 -4.34
N LYS A 590 5.96 -40.76 -4.31
CA LYS A 590 5.19 -40.03 -3.31
C LYS A 590 4.14 -39.20 -4.03
N ASN A 591 2.88 -39.35 -3.64
CA ASN A 591 1.75 -38.61 -4.20
C ASN A 591 1.03 -37.87 -3.09
N ASP A 592 0.79 -36.57 -3.31
CA ASP A 592 0.12 -35.71 -2.37
C ASP A 592 -1.01 -34.94 -3.08
N ILE A 593 -2.15 -34.83 -2.44
CA ILE A 593 -3.25 -33.99 -2.85
C ILE A 593 -3.65 -33.06 -1.72
N SER A 594 -3.80 -31.79 -2.02
CA SER A 594 -4.29 -30.80 -1.07
C SER A 594 -5.40 -29.98 -1.70
N ALA A 595 -6.43 -29.69 -0.91
CA ALA A 595 -7.54 -28.84 -1.31
C ALA A 595 -7.86 -27.85 -0.18
N LYS A 596 -8.11 -26.61 -0.55
CA LYS A 596 -8.55 -25.58 0.39
C LYS A 596 -9.67 -24.78 -0.27
N GLN A 597 -10.78 -24.63 0.46
CA GLN A 597 -11.92 -23.79 0.10
C GLN A 597 -12.13 -22.75 1.19
N THR A 598 -12.36 -21.51 0.79
CA THR A 598 -12.71 -20.43 1.73
C THR A 598 -14.01 -19.78 1.25
N PHE A 599 -14.99 -19.75 2.13
CA PHE A 599 -16.26 -19.04 1.95
C PHE A 599 -16.26 -17.80 2.84
N SER A 600 -16.67 -16.66 2.29
CA SER A 600 -16.83 -15.42 3.03
C SER A 600 -18.31 -15.02 3.04
N PHE A 601 -18.76 -14.50 4.19
CA PHE A 601 -20.15 -14.12 4.44
C PHE A 601 -20.19 -12.72 5.07
N TRP A 602 -21.32 -12.04 4.97
CA TRP A 602 -21.59 -10.76 5.64
C TRP A 602 -20.41 -9.77 5.54
N ASP A 603 -20.27 -9.16 4.37
CA ASP A 603 -19.21 -8.19 4.03
C ASP A 603 -17.78 -8.75 4.18
N ASN A 604 -17.60 -10.03 3.87
CA ASN A 604 -16.33 -10.76 3.94
C ASN A 604 -15.68 -10.81 5.33
N VAL A 605 -16.45 -10.55 6.39
CA VAL A 605 -15.94 -10.53 7.78
C VAL A 605 -15.98 -11.91 8.42
N TRP A 606 -17.00 -12.71 8.11
CA TRP A 606 -17.16 -14.07 8.57
C TRP A 606 -16.63 -15.03 7.51
N GLN A 607 -15.77 -15.97 7.92
CA GLN A 607 -15.14 -16.87 6.97
C GLN A 607 -15.21 -18.31 7.43
N LEU A 608 -15.60 -19.20 6.54
CA LEU A 608 -15.47 -20.64 6.71
C LEU A 608 -14.36 -21.16 5.81
N GLY A 609 -13.28 -21.64 6.43
CA GLY A 609 -12.19 -22.34 5.75
C GLY A 609 -12.34 -23.85 5.89
N ILE A 610 -12.26 -24.56 4.78
CA ILE A 610 -12.20 -26.02 4.76
C ILE A 610 -10.89 -26.41 4.10
N SER A 611 -10.10 -27.26 4.77
CA SER A 611 -8.88 -27.80 4.17
C SER A 611 -8.88 -29.32 4.24
N PHE A 612 -8.31 -29.91 3.22
CA PHE A 612 -8.13 -31.35 3.09
C PHE A 612 -6.73 -31.64 2.56
N TYR A 613 -6.09 -32.65 3.12
CA TYR A 613 -4.82 -33.15 2.65
C TYR A 613 -4.82 -34.67 2.69
N ALA A 614 -4.30 -35.31 1.64
CA ALA A 614 -4.01 -36.73 1.61
C ALA A 614 -2.68 -36.99 0.90
N GLY A 615 -1.88 -37.86 1.46
CA GLY A 615 -0.59 -38.22 0.90
C GLY A 615 -0.29 -39.72 1.06
N LYS A 616 0.44 -40.27 0.11
CA LYS A 616 0.90 -41.67 0.15
C LYS A 616 2.28 -41.79 -0.48
N ILE A 617 3.16 -42.49 0.22
CA ILE A 617 4.48 -42.86 -0.27
C ILE A 617 4.58 -44.38 -0.41
N HIS A 618 5.19 -44.84 -1.48
CA HIS A 618 5.40 -46.25 -1.76
C HIS A 618 6.84 -46.47 -2.19
N SER A 619 7.54 -47.44 -1.56
CA SER A 619 8.84 -47.92 -1.98
C SER A 619 8.73 -48.70 -3.29
N LEU A 620 9.65 -48.49 -4.23
CA LEU A 620 9.65 -49.11 -5.54
C LEU A 620 10.55 -50.34 -5.59
N ASP A 621 11.50 -50.47 -4.68
CA ASP A 621 12.46 -51.55 -4.59
C ASP A 621 12.18 -52.52 -3.44
N GLY A 622 11.09 -52.28 -2.71
CA GLY A 622 10.71 -53.09 -1.55
C GLY A 622 11.55 -52.84 -0.30
N THR A 623 12.47 -51.87 -0.34
CA THR A 623 13.27 -51.49 0.85
C THR A 623 12.43 -50.69 1.83
N THR A 624 12.85 -50.67 3.08
CA THR A 624 12.19 -49.85 4.10
C THR A 624 12.47 -48.37 3.85
N LEU A 625 11.39 -47.59 3.76
CA LEU A 625 11.47 -46.14 3.61
C LEU A 625 12.14 -45.53 4.83
N SER A 626 13.05 -44.58 4.62
CA SER A 626 13.59 -43.75 5.69
C SER A 626 12.49 -43.02 6.45
N ARG A 627 12.63 -42.88 7.76
CA ARG A 627 11.64 -42.13 8.57
C ARG A 627 11.51 -40.67 8.11
N SER A 628 12.58 -40.07 7.57
CA SER A 628 12.59 -38.74 7.00
C SER A 628 11.67 -38.57 5.77
N ASP A 629 11.38 -39.66 5.05
CA ASP A 629 10.53 -39.64 3.86
C ASP A 629 9.05 -39.89 4.20
N ARG A 630 8.77 -40.44 5.39
CA ARG A 630 7.43 -40.79 5.84
C ARG A 630 6.66 -39.53 6.33
N TYR A 631 5.36 -39.66 6.42
CA TYR A 631 4.48 -38.62 6.94
C TYR A 631 4.48 -38.55 8.45
N LEU A 632 4.31 -37.34 8.99
CA LEU A 632 4.12 -37.04 10.41
C LEU A 632 2.85 -36.21 10.61
N LEU A 633 1.96 -36.67 11.47
CA LEU A 633 0.70 -36.00 11.79
C LEU A 633 0.75 -35.36 13.17
N GLY A 634 0.19 -34.17 13.28
CA GLY A 634 0.18 -33.31 14.48
C GLY A 634 0.77 -31.93 14.20
N GLY A 635 0.91 -31.10 15.20
CA GLY A 635 1.35 -29.74 15.02
C GLY A 635 0.29 -28.91 14.26
N ASP A 636 0.65 -28.29 13.16
CA ASP A 636 -0.24 -27.45 12.36
C ASP A 636 -1.26 -28.27 11.53
N SER A 637 -0.95 -29.53 11.21
CA SER A 637 -1.84 -30.41 10.46
C SER A 637 -2.99 -30.99 11.32
N LEU A 638 -2.79 -31.07 12.64
CA LEU A 638 -3.82 -31.48 13.59
C LEU A 638 -3.50 -30.86 14.97
N ARG A 639 -4.09 -29.72 15.26
CA ARG A 639 -3.90 -28.99 16.52
C ARG A 639 -4.39 -29.84 17.71
N GLY A 640 -3.80 -29.63 18.87
CA GLY A 640 -4.05 -30.47 20.06
C GLY A 640 -3.01 -31.57 20.27
N PHE A 641 -2.13 -31.80 19.28
CA PHE A 641 -1.03 -32.75 19.33
C PHE A 641 0.28 -32.05 18.95
N GLU A 642 1.39 -32.55 19.49
CA GLU A 642 2.72 -32.11 19.07
C GLU A 642 2.99 -32.47 17.61
N TYR A 643 3.97 -31.84 16.97
CA TYR A 643 4.43 -32.24 15.65
C TYR A 643 4.94 -33.69 15.67
N GLY A 644 4.43 -34.54 14.79
CA GLY A 644 4.67 -35.98 14.84
C GLY A 644 4.14 -36.65 16.11
N GLY A 645 3.20 -36.00 16.83
CA GLY A 645 2.60 -36.50 18.07
C GLY A 645 1.65 -37.66 17.88
N ILE A 646 1.23 -37.95 16.67
CA ILE A 646 0.26 -39.00 16.31
C ILE A 646 0.93 -40.09 15.49
N GLY A 647 0.48 -41.32 15.68
CA GLY A 647 0.86 -42.47 14.83
C GLY A 647 1.67 -43.53 15.55
N ALA A 648 2.40 -44.34 14.77
CA ALA A 648 3.19 -45.43 15.31
C ALA A 648 4.38 -44.90 16.15
N ARG A 649 4.57 -45.51 17.36
CA ARG A 649 5.61 -45.14 18.30
C ARG A 649 6.32 -46.36 18.85
N SER A 650 7.56 -46.16 19.28
CA SER A 650 8.31 -47.21 19.98
C SER A 650 7.65 -47.50 21.33
N ALA A 651 7.46 -48.80 21.63
CA ALA A 651 6.96 -49.24 22.92
C ALA A 651 7.97 -49.00 24.04
N THR A 652 9.26 -49.04 23.74
CA THR A 652 10.36 -48.82 24.70
C THR A 652 10.57 -47.35 25.00
N ASN A 653 10.34 -46.47 24.02
CA ASN A 653 10.45 -45.01 24.17
C ASN A 653 9.42 -44.28 23.28
N THR A 654 8.28 -43.96 23.88
CA THR A 654 7.16 -43.29 23.17
C THR A 654 7.48 -41.86 22.69
N ASN A 655 8.67 -41.31 22.95
CA ASN A 655 9.08 -40.03 22.40
C ASN A 655 9.37 -40.13 20.90
N TYR A 656 9.83 -41.30 20.44
CA TYR A 656 10.22 -41.47 19.04
C TYR A 656 9.08 -41.96 18.16
N ALA A 657 8.82 -41.21 17.09
CA ALA A 657 7.80 -41.51 16.08
C ALA A 657 8.40 -42.33 14.94
N TYR A 658 7.67 -43.33 14.46
CA TYR A 658 8.03 -44.06 13.23
C TYR A 658 7.53 -43.34 11.96
N GLY A 659 6.58 -42.40 12.09
CA GLY A 659 5.86 -41.84 10.95
C GLY A 659 4.86 -42.82 10.32
N GLY A 660 4.36 -42.49 9.18
CA GLY A 660 3.40 -43.34 8.43
C GLY A 660 3.64 -43.28 6.92
N ASN A 661 3.26 -44.34 6.20
CA ASN A 661 3.39 -44.38 4.75
C ASN A 661 2.26 -43.67 4.00
N TRP A 662 1.22 -43.27 4.67
CA TRP A 662 0.16 -42.41 4.16
C TRP A 662 -0.45 -41.57 5.28
N GLU A 663 -1.02 -40.44 4.90
CA GLU A 663 -1.67 -39.50 5.78
C GLU A 663 -2.93 -38.97 5.12
N VAL A 664 -3.98 -38.78 5.94
CA VAL A 664 -5.17 -38.03 5.56
C VAL A 664 -5.53 -37.13 6.73
N ASN A 665 -5.73 -35.86 6.46
CA ASN A 665 -6.21 -34.90 7.47
C ASN A 665 -7.09 -33.82 6.85
N GLY A 666 -7.82 -33.14 7.71
CA GLY A 666 -8.66 -32.02 7.31
C GLY A 666 -9.01 -31.13 8.49
N THR A 667 -9.31 -29.89 8.14
CA THR A 667 -9.69 -28.84 9.08
C THR A 667 -10.96 -28.16 8.62
N PHE A 668 -11.87 -27.92 9.54
CA PHE A 668 -12.95 -26.93 9.41
C PHE A 668 -12.64 -25.79 10.37
N GLN A 669 -12.49 -24.57 9.87
CA GLN A 669 -12.22 -23.40 10.68
C GLN A 669 -13.20 -22.27 10.34
N PHE A 670 -13.84 -21.74 11.37
CA PHE A 670 -14.75 -20.62 11.24
C PHE A 670 -14.19 -19.41 11.95
N ASN A 671 -13.90 -18.35 11.20
CA ASN A 671 -13.38 -17.08 11.70
C ASN A 671 -14.54 -16.09 11.84
N PHE A 672 -14.53 -15.31 12.92
CA PHE A 672 -15.58 -14.36 13.24
C PHE A 672 -15.02 -13.12 13.94
N PRO A 673 -15.68 -11.96 13.83
CA PRO A 673 -15.31 -10.75 14.54
C PRO A 673 -15.66 -10.91 16.04
N ILE A 674 -14.79 -10.41 16.91
CA ILE A 674 -14.97 -10.50 18.37
C ILE A 674 -15.43 -9.18 19.01
N GLY A 675 -16.10 -8.31 18.23
CA GLY A 675 -16.59 -7.02 18.71
C GLY A 675 -15.54 -5.91 18.76
N ILE A 676 -14.33 -6.18 18.26
CA ILE A 676 -13.25 -5.18 18.13
C ILE A 676 -13.32 -4.58 16.71
N PRO A 677 -13.17 -3.25 16.54
CA PRO A 677 -13.21 -2.60 15.23
C PRO A 677 -12.26 -3.26 14.21
N LYS A 678 -12.74 -3.42 12.96
CA LYS A 678 -12.03 -4.09 11.85
C LYS A 678 -10.60 -3.56 11.62
N LYS A 679 -10.37 -2.27 11.87
CA LYS A 679 -9.05 -1.64 11.71
C LYS A 679 -7.92 -2.29 12.54
N TYR A 680 -8.25 -2.93 13.66
CA TYR A 680 -7.25 -3.63 14.48
C TYR A 680 -6.90 -5.02 13.97
N LYS A 681 -7.62 -5.53 12.94
CA LYS A 681 -7.38 -6.84 12.31
C LYS A 681 -7.28 -7.99 13.33
N ILE A 682 -8.17 -7.97 14.35
CA ILE A 682 -8.30 -9.04 15.36
C ILE A 682 -9.55 -9.83 15.06
N SER A 683 -9.41 -11.16 15.01
CA SER A 683 -10.53 -12.08 14.83
C SER A 683 -10.44 -13.27 15.78
N GLY A 684 -11.59 -13.75 16.18
CA GLY A 684 -11.71 -15.05 16.83
C GLY A 684 -11.89 -16.16 15.79
N TYR A 685 -11.53 -17.37 16.16
CA TYR A 685 -11.85 -18.54 15.35
C TYR A 685 -12.13 -19.76 16.22
N ILE A 686 -12.97 -20.64 15.68
CA ILE A 686 -13.19 -22.00 16.19
C ILE A 686 -12.79 -22.98 15.10
N PHE A 687 -12.36 -24.17 15.51
CA PHE A 687 -11.94 -25.16 14.53
C PHE A 687 -12.25 -26.58 15.00
N TYR A 688 -12.36 -27.46 14.02
CA TYR A 688 -12.40 -28.89 14.16
C TYR A 688 -11.36 -29.51 13.21
N ASP A 689 -10.37 -30.19 13.79
CA ASP A 689 -9.33 -30.89 13.05
C ASP A 689 -9.53 -32.39 13.20
N TRP A 690 -9.28 -33.11 12.11
CA TRP A 690 -9.29 -34.56 12.09
C TRP A 690 -8.17 -35.11 11.23
N GLY A 691 -7.71 -36.31 11.52
CA GLY A 691 -6.67 -36.94 10.70
C GLY A 691 -6.37 -38.34 11.10
N LYS A 692 -5.72 -39.04 10.18
CA LYS A 692 -5.29 -40.43 10.33
C LYS A 692 -3.94 -40.61 9.65
N LEU A 693 -3.02 -41.25 10.38
CA LEU A 693 -1.71 -41.62 9.87
C LEU A 693 -1.70 -43.13 9.64
N GLY A 694 -1.19 -43.53 8.49
CA GLY A 694 -1.07 -44.94 8.11
C GLY A 694 0.04 -45.66 8.87
N ARG A 695 -0.03 -46.98 8.89
CA ARG A 695 1.00 -47.82 9.48
C ARG A 695 2.29 -47.66 8.67
N PRO A 696 3.47 -47.48 9.31
CA PRO A 696 4.74 -47.58 8.61
C PRO A 696 4.99 -49.02 8.11
N VAL A 697 5.70 -49.19 7.01
CA VAL A 697 6.22 -50.49 6.63
C VAL A 697 7.57 -50.68 7.34
N LEU A 698 7.67 -51.69 8.17
CA LEU A 698 8.85 -52.02 8.96
C LEU A 698 9.14 -53.53 8.81
N ALA A 699 10.39 -53.90 8.99
CA ALA A 699 10.79 -55.33 8.97
C ALA A 699 10.23 -56.11 10.20
N ASP A 700 10.14 -55.43 11.36
CA ASP A 700 9.61 -55.98 12.60
C ASP A 700 8.67 -55.01 13.32
N TYR A 701 7.60 -55.51 13.87
CA TYR A 701 6.58 -54.75 14.60
C TYR A 701 6.48 -55.09 16.09
N SER A 702 7.38 -55.93 16.65
CA SER A 702 7.31 -56.46 18.01
C SER A 702 7.27 -55.37 19.09
N ASN A 703 7.93 -54.22 18.84
CA ASN A 703 8.01 -53.09 19.77
C ASN A 703 7.33 -51.82 19.24
N VAL A 704 6.25 -51.94 18.45
CA VAL A 704 5.56 -50.83 17.84
C VAL A 704 4.16 -50.68 18.37
N LEU A 705 3.88 -49.55 19.02
CA LEU A 705 2.55 -49.14 19.38
C LEU A 705 1.90 -48.48 18.17
N TYR A 706 0.80 -49.02 17.72
CA TYR A 706 0.04 -48.41 16.60
C TYR A 706 -1.47 -48.66 16.75
N SER A 707 -2.24 -47.62 16.56
CA SER A 707 -3.67 -47.65 16.41
C SER A 707 -4.07 -46.99 15.10
N GLY A 708 -4.87 -47.69 14.30
CA GLY A 708 -5.43 -47.16 13.04
C GLY A 708 -6.61 -46.21 13.23
N LYS A 709 -6.88 -45.72 14.45
CA LYS A 709 -8.00 -44.83 14.72
C LYS A 709 -7.75 -43.42 14.15
N VAL A 710 -8.85 -42.76 13.77
CA VAL A 710 -8.85 -41.34 13.43
C VAL A 710 -8.67 -40.52 14.71
N ARG A 711 -7.77 -39.54 14.69
CA ARG A 711 -7.61 -38.56 15.74
C ARG A 711 -8.41 -37.33 15.40
N THR A 712 -9.02 -36.73 16.42
CA THR A 712 -9.82 -35.50 16.23
C THR A 712 -9.54 -34.53 17.38
N SER A 713 -9.65 -33.26 17.08
CA SER A 713 -9.59 -32.18 18.05
C SER A 713 -10.56 -31.07 17.71
N VAL A 714 -10.98 -30.35 18.73
CA VAL A 714 -11.77 -29.12 18.63
C VAL A 714 -11.05 -28.03 19.39
N GLY A 715 -11.18 -26.81 18.94
CA GLY A 715 -10.54 -25.69 19.64
C GLY A 715 -11.04 -24.33 19.20
N TYR A 716 -10.50 -23.36 19.87
CA TYR A 716 -10.73 -21.94 19.58
C TYR A 716 -9.43 -21.15 19.68
N GLY A 717 -9.44 -19.97 19.10
CA GLY A 717 -8.27 -19.10 19.15
C GLY A 717 -8.56 -17.69 18.73
N ILE A 718 -7.51 -16.88 18.82
CA ILE A 718 -7.49 -15.49 18.41
C ILE A 718 -6.33 -15.31 17.42
N SER A 719 -6.62 -14.63 16.33
CA SER A 719 -5.64 -14.18 15.35
C SER A 719 -5.62 -12.65 15.33
N TRP A 720 -4.44 -12.08 15.40
CA TRP A 720 -4.22 -10.65 15.33
C TRP A 720 -3.10 -10.33 14.35
N ASN A 721 -3.43 -9.63 13.24
CA ASN A 721 -2.43 -9.06 12.34
C ASN A 721 -1.92 -7.74 12.93
N SER A 722 -1.01 -7.85 13.90
CA SER A 722 -0.47 -6.71 14.63
C SER A 722 0.57 -5.94 13.79
N PRO A 723 0.87 -4.66 14.11
CA PRO A 723 1.94 -3.91 13.47
C PRO A 723 3.33 -4.55 13.58
N ILE A 724 3.54 -5.41 14.58
CA ILE A 724 4.79 -6.14 14.82
C ILE A 724 4.73 -7.58 14.28
N GLY A 725 3.71 -7.94 13.50
CA GLY A 725 3.54 -9.25 12.89
C GLY A 725 2.30 -10.00 13.33
N ALA A 726 2.06 -11.14 12.69
CA ALA A 726 0.90 -11.96 12.99
C ALA A 726 1.06 -12.68 14.35
N ILE A 727 0.08 -12.54 15.21
CA ILE A 727 -0.02 -13.21 16.51
C ILE A 727 -1.19 -14.18 16.46
N ASN A 728 -0.92 -15.46 16.73
CA ASN A 728 -1.95 -16.48 16.81
C ASN A 728 -1.85 -17.23 18.15
N VAL A 729 -2.98 -17.31 18.82
CA VAL A 729 -3.11 -18.05 20.08
C VAL A 729 -4.27 -19.03 19.94
N SER A 730 -4.06 -20.28 20.28
CA SER A 730 -5.13 -21.28 20.24
C SER A 730 -5.07 -22.28 21.38
N TRP A 731 -6.23 -22.73 21.77
CA TRP A 731 -6.44 -23.85 22.68
C TRP A 731 -7.18 -24.96 21.95
N ALA A 732 -6.59 -26.15 21.95
CA ALA A 732 -7.11 -27.32 21.27
C ALA A 732 -7.33 -28.47 22.27
N TYR A 733 -8.46 -29.11 22.15
CA TYR A 733 -8.85 -30.23 22.99
C TYR A 733 -8.95 -31.49 22.14
N PRO A 734 -7.99 -32.45 22.27
CA PRO A 734 -8.10 -33.75 21.63
C PRO A 734 -9.36 -34.49 22.06
N LEU A 735 -10.22 -34.87 21.13
CA LEU A 735 -11.44 -35.62 21.36
C LEU A 735 -11.19 -37.15 21.22
N SER A 736 -10.35 -37.53 20.26
CA SER A 736 -9.95 -38.90 20.00
C SER A 736 -8.43 -38.98 19.98
N TYR A 737 -7.87 -39.79 20.88
CA TYR A 737 -6.42 -39.98 21.03
C TYR A 737 -6.10 -41.36 21.64
N GLU A 738 -4.84 -41.76 21.59
CA GLU A 738 -4.28 -42.89 22.33
C GLU A 738 -3.34 -42.38 23.45
N GLU A 739 -3.11 -43.20 24.46
CA GLU A 739 -2.28 -42.80 25.61
C GLU A 739 -0.83 -42.45 25.24
N TYR A 740 -0.31 -43.10 24.20
CA TYR A 740 1.02 -42.83 23.70
C TYR A 740 1.12 -41.64 22.74
N ASP A 741 -0.01 -41.00 22.35
CA ASP A 741 0.01 -39.78 21.54
C ASP A 741 0.56 -38.60 22.37
N LYS A 742 1.39 -37.75 21.75
CA LYS A 742 1.93 -36.55 22.37
C LYS A 742 0.96 -35.38 22.16
N ARG A 743 0.40 -34.90 23.25
CA ARG A 743 -0.64 -33.86 23.22
C ARG A 743 -0.06 -32.49 23.53
N GLN A 744 -0.48 -31.46 22.79
CA GLN A 744 -0.14 -30.06 22.99
C GLN A 744 -1.41 -29.21 22.90
N ARG A 745 -2.03 -28.90 24.04
CA ARG A 745 -3.30 -28.18 24.08
C ARG A 745 -3.19 -26.71 23.76
N PHE A 746 -2.11 -26.07 24.15
CA PHE A 746 -1.88 -24.63 23.96
C PHE A 746 -0.84 -24.42 22.87
N ARG A 747 -1.15 -23.49 21.95
CA ARG A 747 -0.23 -23.05 20.89
C ARG A 747 -0.22 -21.55 20.81
N PHE A 748 0.97 -21.03 20.65
CA PHE A 748 1.23 -19.61 20.46
C PHE A 748 2.22 -19.43 19.32
N SER A 749 1.99 -18.43 18.49
CA SER A 749 2.97 -17.95 17.53
C SER A 749 2.90 -16.44 17.42
N ILE A 750 4.05 -15.82 17.34
CA ILE A 750 4.26 -14.41 17.01
C ILE A 750 5.41 -14.35 16.02
N GLY A 751 5.24 -13.62 14.95
CA GLY A 751 6.29 -13.45 13.97
C GLY A 751 6.05 -12.23 13.11
N THR A 752 7.13 -11.52 12.82
CA THR A 752 7.18 -10.50 11.80
C THR A 752 7.62 -11.18 10.52
N GLY A 753 6.67 -11.38 9.58
CA GLY A 753 7.02 -11.69 8.19
C GLY A 753 6.75 -10.44 7.39
N PHE A 754 7.78 -9.79 6.91
CA PHE A 754 7.68 -8.67 6.00
C PHE A 754 7.82 -9.16 4.56
#